data_93a7ca23cf581bf1ca44353fe1b02dcd
#
_entry.id   93a7ca23cf581bf1ca44353fe1b02dcd
#
_cell.length_a   1.000
_cell.length_b   1.000
_cell.length_c   1.000
_cell.angle_alpha   90.00
_cell.angle_beta   90.00
_cell.angle_gamma   90.00
#
_symmetry.space_group_name_H-M   'P 1'
#
loop_
_entity.id
_entity.type
_entity.pdbx_description
1 polymer ?
#
loop_
_entity_poly.entity_id
_entity_poly.type
_entity_poly.pdbx_seq_one_letter_code
_entity_poly.pdbx_strand_id
1 'polypeptide(L)'
;ERLRRARERFDEATIDTIHGFCQRVLQHSGAELGVDPSSELRDDVDDIARTVVNDLLVRSVRHAEPGWFRLLDDEIRGDGDLADRLVRVVRTVAGRPYLQLRPDDETDPAAAWSGVCGAFREAWRAESDILIDWINRTQQDRGFRSKTAYTPAVIERLRDDVDAWCAMASPPLGGALPDIDALAWVTRHAIDAALVEPTDVPEGLVVVDRAAEVIELRVRVATLFVRRFVTEAVAELDRRTADAGVWTFDDLLIVLDRALADPRRAGVVTAAIRQRFSAALIDEFQDTDPIQWRIFSALFGDDEGRLLLIGDPKQAIYGFRGADIRTYLQAVTGTDEGNRWTLEVNHRSDQRFLDALERLFLRDDVGDEGVFAVPDIRFRQVRATELHQTDGLTYQGDPRPALEIRVATRDQFSTDEGDPIALGRVRPVLPRYVAQEIDELLHSDVHFVNRTGPAAGDGGAVHRMLRPGDIAVLTRTRRQATQVQDALRARGISAVVGVDESVLDSPEAVAVERFLAAMNAAPDERAARAAAASSIVGMTASVFAEADSDAWDGFMTDVARWTAQWRTDGVAAALRTAMVERTTAARLLSLQRGERAVTNLVHLIEVLHVEETVAGRGPAALLEWLADQRHRPDRRADALELRLENDADA
;
A
#
# COMPACT_ATOMS: atom_id res chain seq x y z
N GLU A 1 -24.44 3.79 -41.68
CA GLU A 1 -23.35 3.04 -42.33
C GLU A 1 -22.02 3.15 -41.54
N ARG A 2 -21.60 4.35 -41.09
CA ARG A 2 -20.38 4.52 -40.30
C ARG A 2 -20.41 3.74 -38.97
N LEU A 3 -21.50 3.81 -38.23
CA LEU A 3 -21.67 3.08 -36.97
C LEU A 3 -21.68 1.56 -37.15
N ARG A 4 -22.27 1.08 -38.27
CA ARG A 4 -22.29 -0.34 -38.60
C ARG A 4 -20.86 -0.84 -38.89
N ARG A 5 -20.09 -0.11 -39.70
CA ARG A 5 -18.70 -0.42 -39.98
C ARG A 5 -17.82 -0.35 -38.72
N ALA A 6 -18.04 0.64 -37.85
CA ALA A 6 -17.31 0.74 -36.58
C ALA A 6 -17.58 -0.47 -35.68
N ARG A 7 -18.85 -0.93 -35.61
CA ARG A 7 -19.23 -2.14 -34.87
C ARG A 7 -18.62 -3.40 -35.46
N GLU A 8 -18.58 -3.51 -36.79
CA GLU A 8 -18.01 -4.66 -37.51
C GLU A 8 -16.47 -4.73 -37.36
N ARG A 9 -15.83 -3.60 -37.03
CA ARG A 9 -14.37 -3.48 -36.85
C ARG A 9 -13.98 -3.16 -35.42
N PHE A 10 -14.88 -3.42 -34.45
CA PHE A 10 -14.63 -3.09 -33.05
C PHE A 10 -13.42 -3.85 -32.48
N ASP A 11 -13.21 -5.09 -32.95
CA ASP A 11 -12.07 -5.93 -32.55
C ASP A 11 -10.71 -5.37 -33.03
N GLU A 12 -10.73 -4.42 -33.97
CA GLU A 12 -9.52 -3.72 -34.42
C GLU A 12 -9.20 -2.49 -33.57
N ALA A 13 -10.12 -2.08 -32.66
CA ALA A 13 -9.90 -0.96 -31.77
C ALA A 13 -8.84 -1.31 -30.74
N THR A 14 -7.93 -0.37 -30.49
CA THR A 14 -6.95 -0.52 -29.42
C THR A 14 -7.59 -0.16 -28.09
N ILE A 15 -7.91 -1.17 -27.29
CA ILE A 15 -8.35 -1.01 -25.90
C ILE A 15 -7.19 -1.56 -25.06
N ASP A 16 -6.57 -0.67 -24.27
CA ASP A 16 -5.35 -1.00 -23.57
C ASP A 16 -5.22 -0.19 -22.28
N THR A 17 -4.34 -0.61 -21.38
CA THR A 17 -3.91 0.25 -20.29
C THR A 17 -3.03 1.36 -20.82
N ILE A 18 -2.90 2.48 -20.07
CA ILE A 18 -2.00 3.58 -20.47
C ILE A 18 -0.56 3.08 -20.68
N HIS A 19 -0.07 2.21 -19.81
CA HIS A 19 1.25 1.59 -19.94
C HIS A 19 1.35 0.70 -21.19
N GLY A 20 0.34 -0.12 -21.46
CA GLY A 20 0.26 -0.95 -22.65
C GLY A 20 0.26 -0.12 -23.95
N PHE A 21 -0.45 1.01 -23.96
CA PHE A 21 -0.37 1.97 -25.07
C PHE A 21 1.06 2.51 -25.25
N CYS A 22 1.71 2.98 -24.17
CA CYS A 22 3.07 3.49 -24.23
C CYS A 22 4.07 2.43 -24.70
N GLN A 23 3.97 1.20 -24.20
CA GLN A 23 4.79 0.07 -24.65
C GLN A 23 4.62 -0.17 -26.14
N ARG A 24 3.38 -0.19 -26.65
CA ARG A 24 3.08 -0.36 -28.07
C ARG A 24 3.65 0.76 -28.94
N VAL A 25 3.57 2.01 -28.47
CA VAL A 25 4.17 3.16 -29.13
C VAL A 25 5.68 3.00 -29.21
N LEU A 26 6.34 2.64 -28.12
CA LEU A 26 7.79 2.46 -28.05
C LEU A 26 8.27 1.30 -28.95
N GLN A 27 7.54 0.20 -29.00
CA GLN A 27 7.85 -0.92 -29.89
C GLN A 27 7.79 -0.56 -31.37
N HIS A 28 6.89 0.35 -31.76
CA HIS A 28 6.71 0.71 -33.18
C HIS A 28 7.53 1.95 -33.59
N SER A 29 7.79 2.86 -32.68
CA SER A 29 8.47 4.14 -32.94
C SER A 29 9.80 4.24 -32.17
N GLY A 30 10.38 3.13 -31.77
CA GLY A 30 11.59 3.10 -30.95
C GLY A 30 12.78 3.83 -31.58
N ALA A 31 12.92 3.76 -32.90
CA ALA A 31 14.00 4.45 -33.63
C ALA A 31 13.85 5.99 -33.56
N GLU A 32 12.62 6.51 -33.72
CA GLU A 32 12.32 7.94 -33.62
C GLU A 32 12.46 8.44 -32.18
N LEU A 33 12.20 7.57 -31.21
CA LEU A 33 12.31 7.85 -29.78
C LEU A 33 13.73 7.69 -29.25
N GLY A 34 14.65 7.12 -30.05
CA GLY A 34 16.03 6.85 -29.64
C GLY A 34 16.14 5.76 -28.58
N VAL A 35 15.20 4.83 -28.63
CA VAL A 35 15.08 3.70 -27.71
C VAL A 35 15.72 2.48 -28.34
N ASP A 36 16.51 1.73 -27.56
CA ASP A 36 17.03 0.44 -28.02
C ASP A 36 15.89 -0.60 -27.95
N PRO A 37 15.45 -1.15 -29.09
CA PRO A 37 14.37 -2.13 -29.11
C PRO A 37 14.76 -3.47 -28.48
N SER A 38 16.04 -3.68 -28.16
CA SER A 38 16.55 -4.88 -27.48
C SER A 38 16.50 -4.79 -25.96
N SER A 39 16.08 -3.64 -25.41
CA SER A 39 15.97 -3.45 -23.96
C SER A 39 14.92 -4.36 -23.35
N GLU A 40 15.26 -4.97 -22.22
CA GLU A 40 14.39 -5.88 -21.46
C GLU A 40 13.44 -5.09 -20.58
N LEU A 41 12.13 -5.32 -20.71
CA LEU A 41 11.14 -4.78 -19.78
C LEU A 41 11.08 -5.66 -18.55
N ARG A 42 11.32 -5.09 -17.37
CA ARG A 42 11.21 -5.77 -16.08
C ARG A 42 10.12 -5.13 -15.24
N ASP A 43 9.44 -5.95 -14.45
CA ASP A 43 8.44 -5.47 -13.49
C ASP A 43 9.06 -4.55 -12.42
N ASP A 44 10.32 -4.79 -12.09
CA ASP A 44 11.07 -3.96 -11.14
C ASP A 44 12.60 -4.04 -11.32
N VAL A 45 13.28 -3.11 -10.67
CA VAL A 45 14.74 -2.98 -10.63
C VAL A 45 15.27 -2.93 -9.18
N ASP A 46 14.61 -3.62 -8.26
CA ASP A 46 14.93 -3.60 -6.83
C ASP A 46 16.34 -4.08 -6.53
N ASP A 47 16.82 -5.07 -7.26
CA ASP A 47 18.17 -5.59 -7.16
C ASP A 47 19.21 -4.54 -7.54
N ILE A 48 18.97 -3.79 -8.61
CA ILE A 48 19.83 -2.68 -9.06
C ILE A 48 19.73 -1.53 -8.05
N ALA A 49 18.52 -1.13 -7.67
CA ALA A 49 18.29 -0.05 -6.71
C ALA A 49 18.93 -0.35 -5.34
N ARG A 50 18.83 -1.59 -4.87
CA ARG A 50 19.48 -2.04 -3.63
C ARG A 50 20.99 -1.96 -3.73
N THR A 51 21.55 -2.39 -4.85
CA THR A 51 23.00 -2.30 -5.08
C THR A 51 23.46 -0.84 -5.09
N VAL A 52 22.73 0.05 -5.76
CA VAL A 52 22.99 1.49 -5.77
C VAL A 52 22.97 2.06 -4.35
N VAL A 53 21.89 1.80 -3.60
CA VAL A 53 21.73 2.29 -2.21
C VAL A 53 22.87 1.79 -1.33
N ASN A 54 23.21 0.51 -1.38
CA ASN A 54 24.29 -0.05 -0.58
C ASN A 54 25.65 0.56 -0.93
N ASP A 55 25.97 0.73 -2.20
CA ASP A 55 27.21 1.36 -2.65
C ASP A 55 27.32 2.81 -2.16
N LEU A 56 26.23 3.58 -2.22
CA LEU A 56 26.19 4.95 -1.74
C LEU A 56 26.27 5.01 -0.21
N LEU A 57 25.60 4.12 0.51
CA LEU A 57 25.73 4.02 1.96
C LEU A 57 27.19 3.75 2.36
N VAL A 58 27.85 2.78 1.71
CA VAL A 58 29.27 2.47 1.98
C VAL A 58 30.20 3.66 1.66
N ARG A 59 29.94 4.39 0.58
CA ARG A 59 30.69 5.63 0.27
C ARG A 59 30.46 6.69 1.34
N SER A 60 29.19 6.89 1.75
CA SER A 60 28.83 7.87 2.78
C SER A 60 29.47 7.56 4.13
N VAL A 61 29.59 6.28 4.53
CA VAL A 61 30.28 5.86 5.76
C VAL A 61 31.75 6.28 5.76
N ARG A 62 32.42 6.24 4.61
CA ARG A 62 33.86 6.60 4.51
C ARG A 62 34.13 8.09 4.64
N HIS A 63 33.13 8.93 4.41
CA HIS A 63 33.28 10.39 4.32
C HIS A 63 32.41 11.16 5.33
N ALA A 64 31.45 10.50 5.99
CA ALA A 64 30.57 11.12 6.96
C ALA A 64 30.98 10.81 8.41
N GLU A 65 30.63 11.71 9.33
CA GLU A 65 30.80 11.47 10.75
C GLU A 65 29.88 10.32 11.25
N PRO A 66 30.29 9.53 12.27
CA PRO A 66 29.62 8.30 12.70
C PRO A 66 28.12 8.39 13.06
N GLY A 67 27.58 9.56 13.23
CA GLY A 67 26.17 9.74 13.66
C GLY A 67 25.17 9.96 12.53
N TRP A 68 25.61 10.12 11.30
CA TRP A 68 24.71 10.39 10.15
C TRP A 68 23.71 9.27 9.89
N PHE A 69 24.10 8.01 10.12
CA PHE A 69 23.20 6.86 9.92
C PHE A 69 22.02 6.86 10.88
N ARG A 70 22.23 7.31 12.13
CA ARG A 70 21.13 7.44 13.08
C ARG A 70 20.15 8.54 12.66
N LEU A 71 20.67 9.67 12.16
CA LEU A 71 19.81 10.72 11.63
C LEU A 71 18.96 10.23 10.47
N LEU A 72 19.53 9.45 9.56
CA LEU A 72 18.79 8.85 8.45
C LEU A 72 17.75 7.83 8.94
N ASP A 73 18.15 6.99 9.90
CA ASP A 73 17.31 5.95 10.48
C ASP A 73 16.11 6.54 11.22
N ASP A 74 16.32 7.63 11.96
CA ASP A 74 15.27 8.36 12.68
C ASP A 74 14.32 9.11 11.72
N GLU A 75 14.83 9.69 10.63
CA GLU A 75 14.05 10.52 9.72
C GLU A 75 13.26 9.69 8.70
N ILE A 76 13.86 8.61 8.16
CA ILE A 76 13.20 7.74 7.19
C ILE A 76 12.45 6.64 7.94
N ARG A 77 11.21 6.93 8.35
CA ARG A 77 10.34 5.99 9.05
C ARG A 77 9.79 4.91 8.11
N GLY A 78 9.51 3.73 8.65
CA GLY A 78 8.87 2.62 7.92
C GLY A 78 9.39 1.26 8.36
N ASP A 79 8.79 0.21 7.82
CA ASP A 79 9.17 -1.16 8.08
C ASP A 79 10.45 -1.55 7.32
N GLY A 80 11.23 -2.46 7.89
CA GLY A 80 12.48 -2.93 7.32
C GLY A 80 13.72 -2.16 7.80
N ASP A 81 14.88 -2.56 7.32
CA ASP A 81 16.14 -1.88 7.60
C ASP A 81 16.26 -0.54 6.84
N LEU A 82 17.28 0.26 7.17
CA LEU A 82 17.50 1.56 6.54
C LEU A 82 17.66 1.44 5.01
N ALA A 83 18.36 0.40 4.54
CA ALA A 83 18.56 0.20 3.10
C ALA A 83 17.23 -0.10 2.39
N ASP A 84 16.35 -0.93 2.98
CA ASP A 84 15.01 -1.20 2.45
C ASP A 84 14.17 0.07 2.34
N ARG A 85 14.22 0.91 3.38
CA ARG A 85 13.47 2.17 3.40
C ARG A 85 13.99 3.15 2.36
N LEU A 86 15.30 3.27 2.20
CA LEU A 86 15.94 4.09 1.18
C LEU A 86 15.63 3.59 -0.23
N VAL A 87 15.66 2.29 -0.49
CA VAL A 87 15.29 1.71 -1.79
C VAL A 87 13.86 2.11 -2.17
N ARG A 88 12.92 2.02 -1.24
CA ARG A 88 11.53 2.46 -1.49
C ARG A 88 11.44 3.95 -1.85
N VAL A 89 12.16 4.81 -1.12
CA VAL A 89 12.17 6.25 -1.40
C VAL A 89 12.79 6.53 -2.78
N VAL A 90 13.95 5.94 -3.08
CA VAL A 90 14.65 6.10 -4.36
C VAL A 90 13.75 5.69 -5.53
N ARG A 91 13.12 4.52 -5.44
CA ARG A 91 12.19 4.05 -6.48
C ARG A 91 10.98 4.97 -6.64
N THR A 92 10.41 5.42 -5.52
CA THR A 92 9.26 6.35 -5.58
C THR A 92 9.62 7.64 -6.31
N VAL A 93 10.82 8.17 -6.09
CA VAL A 93 11.29 9.40 -6.75
C VAL A 93 11.68 9.14 -8.20
N ALA A 94 12.36 8.03 -8.50
CA ALA A 94 12.74 7.65 -9.86
C ALA A 94 11.52 7.47 -10.78
N GLY A 95 10.47 6.78 -10.31
CA GLY A 95 9.22 6.61 -11.06
C GLY A 95 8.37 7.88 -11.18
N ARG A 96 8.73 8.95 -10.45
CA ARG A 96 7.94 10.20 -10.41
C ARG A 96 8.82 11.45 -10.58
N PRO A 97 9.41 11.68 -11.75
CA PRO A 97 10.36 12.79 -11.99
C PRO A 97 9.73 14.20 -11.84
N TYR A 98 8.40 14.30 -11.71
CA TYR A 98 7.70 15.53 -11.39
C TYR A 98 7.72 15.91 -9.91
N LEU A 99 8.17 15.01 -9.02
CA LEU A 99 8.28 15.29 -7.59
C LEU A 99 9.42 16.29 -7.34
N GLN A 100 9.10 17.32 -6.58
CA GLN A 100 10.09 18.28 -6.10
C GLN A 100 10.55 17.90 -4.71
N LEU A 101 11.83 17.53 -4.59
CA LEU A 101 12.44 17.24 -3.30
C LEU A 101 12.78 18.55 -2.58
N ARG A 102 12.15 18.82 -1.45
CA ARG A 102 12.41 20.00 -0.62
C ARG A 102 13.23 19.63 0.61
N PRO A 103 13.95 20.57 1.24
CA PRO A 103 14.04 22.00 0.90
C PRO A 103 14.95 22.28 -0.32
N ASP A 104 14.66 23.35 -1.05
CA ASP A 104 15.45 23.80 -2.22
C ASP A 104 16.69 24.61 -1.82
N ASP A 105 16.81 24.88 -0.53
CA ASP A 105 17.83 25.75 0.06
C ASP A 105 19.23 25.12 -0.06
N GLU A 106 20.16 25.86 -0.66
CA GLU A 106 21.55 25.46 -0.82
C GLU A 106 22.44 25.81 0.38
N THR A 107 21.89 26.54 1.38
CA THR A 107 22.65 26.89 2.58
C THR A 107 23.07 25.63 3.32
N ASP A 108 24.33 25.55 3.71
CA ASP A 108 24.84 24.44 4.52
C ASP A 108 24.39 24.62 5.98
N PRO A 109 23.35 23.91 6.44
CA PRO A 109 22.86 24.05 7.80
C PRO A 109 23.84 23.48 8.84
N ALA A 110 24.84 22.69 8.42
CA ALA A 110 25.89 22.22 9.29
C ALA A 110 26.75 23.38 9.81
N ALA A 111 26.92 24.42 9.03
CA ALA A 111 27.64 25.63 9.47
C ALA A 111 26.91 26.37 10.61
N ALA A 112 25.58 26.31 10.65
CA ALA A 112 24.79 26.95 11.71
C ALA A 112 24.72 26.11 13.02
N TRP A 113 25.02 24.82 12.93
CA TRP A 113 24.83 23.87 14.04
C TRP A 113 25.58 24.26 15.31
N SER A 114 26.85 24.60 15.19
CA SER A 114 27.67 24.98 16.36
C SER A 114 27.14 26.24 17.06
N GLY A 115 26.63 27.20 16.30
CA GLY A 115 26.06 28.43 16.84
C GLY A 115 24.75 28.19 17.57
N VAL A 116 23.84 27.42 16.96
CA VAL A 116 22.53 27.11 17.57
C VAL A 116 22.69 26.25 18.82
N CYS A 117 23.55 25.24 18.79
CA CYS A 117 23.88 24.45 19.99
C CYS A 117 24.55 25.29 21.08
N GLY A 118 25.41 26.23 20.70
CA GLY A 118 26.04 27.16 21.64
C GLY A 118 24.98 28.04 22.35
N ALA A 119 24.08 28.64 21.61
CA ALA A 119 23.00 29.45 22.15
C ALA A 119 22.07 28.65 23.10
N PHE A 120 21.72 27.42 22.73
CA PHE A 120 20.94 26.54 23.61
C PHE A 120 21.70 26.23 24.92
N ARG A 121 22.98 25.91 24.88
CA ARG A 121 23.79 25.64 26.07
C ARG A 121 23.87 26.82 27.02
N GLU A 122 24.00 28.01 26.47
CA GLU A 122 24.03 29.24 27.30
C GLU A 122 22.69 29.43 27.99
N ALA A 123 21.57 29.28 27.24
CA ALA A 123 20.23 29.36 27.79
C ALA A 123 19.96 28.27 28.84
N TRP A 124 20.36 27.02 28.57
CA TRP A 124 20.19 25.92 29.52
C TRP A 124 20.93 26.15 30.84
N ARG A 125 22.16 26.60 30.78
CA ARG A 125 22.96 26.94 31.99
C ARG A 125 22.36 28.06 32.82
N ALA A 126 21.69 29.02 32.15
CA ALA A 126 21.11 30.17 32.84
C ALA A 126 19.69 29.86 33.39
N GLU A 127 18.93 29.00 32.73
CA GLU A 127 17.49 28.91 32.94
C GLU A 127 16.98 27.52 33.33
N SER A 128 17.82 26.46 33.26
CA SER A 128 17.39 25.08 33.51
C SER A 128 16.77 24.88 34.89
N ASP A 129 17.35 25.49 35.95
CA ASP A 129 16.82 25.39 37.30
C ASP A 129 15.40 26.03 37.40
N ILE A 130 15.20 27.16 36.75
CA ILE A 130 13.90 27.86 36.74
C ILE A 130 12.85 27.02 35.98
N LEU A 131 13.21 26.46 34.84
CA LEU A 131 12.32 25.61 34.04
C LEU A 131 11.95 24.33 34.81
N ILE A 132 12.92 23.64 35.39
CA ILE A 132 12.72 22.40 36.13
C ILE A 132 11.89 22.62 37.38
N ASP A 133 12.15 23.70 38.14
CA ASP A 133 11.34 24.07 39.31
C ASP A 133 9.91 24.39 38.92
N TRP A 134 9.70 25.04 37.78
CA TRP A 134 8.34 25.34 37.29
C TRP A 134 7.63 24.05 36.87
N ILE A 135 8.28 23.15 36.12
CA ILE A 135 7.71 21.86 35.73
C ILE A 135 7.34 21.04 36.97
N ASN A 136 8.23 20.96 37.97
CA ASN A 136 7.97 20.22 39.21
C ASN A 136 6.75 20.77 39.97
N ARG A 137 6.61 22.08 40.06
CA ARG A 137 5.44 22.72 40.68
C ARG A 137 4.15 22.42 39.90
N THR A 138 4.19 22.58 38.60
CA THR A 138 3.05 22.29 37.71
C THR A 138 2.64 20.81 37.80
N GLN A 139 3.58 19.88 37.93
CA GLN A 139 3.29 18.47 38.15
C GLN A 139 2.64 18.20 39.52
N GLN A 140 3.09 18.84 40.58
CA GLN A 140 2.48 18.73 41.91
C GLN A 140 1.04 19.24 41.92
N ASP A 141 0.76 20.31 41.19
CA ASP A 141 -0.55 20.93 41.03
C ASP A 141 -1.46 20.17 40.05
N ARG A 142 -1.00 19.01 39.51
CA ARG A 142 -1.70 18.19 38.49
C ARG A 142 -1.99 18.96 37.20
N GLY A 143 -1.14 19.92 36.86
CA GLY A 143 -1.29 20.72 35.65
C GLY A 143 -0.98 19.99 34.35
N PHE A 144 -0.43 18.76 34.38
CA PHE A 144 -0.19 17.94 33.19
C PHE A 144 -1.25 16.86 32.99
N ARG A 145 -1.65 16.64 31.72
CA ARG A 145 -2.69 15.68 31.30
C ARG A 145 -2.32 14.23 31.61
N SER A 146 -1.04 13.88 31.50
CA SER A 146 -0.54 12.53 31.74
C SER A 146 0.06 12.43 33.15
N LYS A 147 -0.36 11.43 33.92
CA LYS A 147 0.21 11.13 35.24
C LYS A 147 1.64 10.56 35.14
N THR A 148 2.06 10.12 33.96
CA THR A 148 3.38 9.51 33.72
C THR A 148 4.34 10.46 33.01
N ALA A 149 3.84 11.52 32.37
CA ALA A 149 4.66 12.55 31.76
C ALA A 149 5.15 13.53 32.85
N TYR A 150 6.37 14.00 32.73
CA TYR A 150 6.99 14.96 33.65
C TYR A 150 6.97 14.55 35.13
N THR A 151 7.04 13.22 35.42
CA THR A 151 7.23 12.77 36.81
C THR A 151 8.60 13.17 37.34
N PRO A 152 8.83 13.29 38.66
CA PRO A 152 10.15 13.67 39.20
C PRO A 152 11.30 12.84 38.67
N ALA A 153 11.12 11.53 38.54
CA ALA A 153 12.14 10.65 37.98
C ALA A 153 12.40 10.87 36.48
N VAL A 154 11.35 11.22 35.70
CA VAL A 154 11.49 11.58 34.28
C VAL A 154 12.20 12.92 34.14
N ILE A 155 11.88 13.89 34.99
CA ILE A 155 12.50 15.23 34.97
C ILE A 155 13.98 15.16 35.36
N GLU A 156 14.32 14.38 36.39
CA GLU A 156 15.71 14.19 36.82
C GLU A 156 16.54 13.55 35.70
N ARG A 157 16.03 12.50 35.07
CA ARG A 157 16.66 11.85 33.92
C ARG A 157 16.81 12.81 32.74
N LEU A 158 15.78 13.57 32.42
CA LEU A 158 15.78 14.58 31.36
C LEU A 158 16.87 15.63 31.62
N ARG A 159 17.00 16.09 32.87
CA ARG A 159 18.07 17.01 33.27
C ARG A 159 19.45 16.40 33.04
N ASP A 160 19.67 15.19 33.54
CA ASP A 160 20.94 14.48 33.38
C ASP A 160 21.32 14.30 31.91
N ASP A 161 20.36 13.92 31.06
CA ASP A 161 20.55 13.71 29.64
C ASP A 161 20.91 15.03 28.91
N VAL A 162 20.21 16.14 29.22
CA VAL A 162 20.50 17.46 28.64
C VAL A 162 21.82 18.03 29.17
N ASP A 163 22.13 17.87 30.46
CA ASP A 163 23.41 18.30 31.06
C ASP A 163 24.57 17.56 30.41
N ALA A 164 24.46 16.23 30.20
CA ALA A 164 25.46 15.43 29.52
C ALA A 164 25.66 15.92 28.07
N TRP A 165 24.58 16.24 27.36
CA TRP A 165 24.63 16.80 26.01
C TRP A 165 25.30 18.17 26.00
N CYS A 166 24.99 19.04 26.95
CA CYS A 166 25.60 20.35 27.10
C CYS A 166 27.10 20.30 27.48
N ALA A 167 27.56 19.23 28.10
CA ALA A 167 28.96 19.05 28.48
C ALA A 167 29.86 18.65 27.29
N MET A 168 29.32 18.20 26.18
CA MET A 168 30.08 17.85 24.98
C MET A 168 30.74 19.09 24.36
N ALA A 169 32.02 19.07 24.03
CA ALA A 169 32.75 20.20 23.49
C ALA A 169 32.20 20.69 22.14
N SER A 170 31.76 19.77 21.29
CA SER A 170 30.99 20.01 20.07
C SER A 170 30.05 18.81 19.89
N PRO A 171 28.75 18.94 20.10
CA PRO A 171 27.88 17.82 19.81
C PRO A 171 27.94 17.57 18.30
N PRO A 172 28.37 16.36 17.91
CA PRO A 172 28.44 16.04 16.48
C PRO A 172 27.03 16.08 15.91
N LEU A 173 26.89 16.62 14.71
CA LEU A 173 25.62 16.64 13.95
C LEU A 173 24.96 15.26 13.87
N GLY A 174 25.75 14.21 13.90
CA GLY A 174 25.35 12.82 13.83
C GLY A 174 25.89 11.94 14.96
N GLY A 175 26.44 12.50 16.04
CA GLY A 175 26.85 11.72 17.20
C GLY A 175 25.68 11.08 17.93
N ALA A 176 25.94 10.04 18.73
CA ALA A 176 25.00 9.56 19.70
C ALA A 176 24.64 10.72 20.64
N LEU A 177 23.60 11.43 20.29
CA LEU A 177 22.99 12.35 21.22
C LEU A 177 22.44 11.50 22.37
N PRO A 178 22.72 11.84 23.62
CA PRO A 178 21.84 11.40 24.67
C PRO A 178 20.44 11.86 24.22
N ASP A 179 19.56 10.95 24.18
CA ASP A 179 18.22 10.94 23.61
C ASP A 179 17.70 12.33 23.20
N ILE A 180 17.65 12.66 21.92
CA ILE A 180 17.13 13.95 21.45
C ILE A 180 15.65 14.07 21.82
N ASP A 181 15.01 12.96 22.17
CA ASP A 181 13.70 12.92 22.77
C ASP A 181 13.69 13.73 24.07
N ALA A 182 14.80 13.81 24.80
CA ALA A 182 14.92 14.66 25.99
C ALA A 182 14.82 16.16 25.64
N LEU A 183 15.46 16.64 24.56
CA LEU A 183 15.32 18.02 24.09
C LEU A 183 13.91 18.33 23.59
N ALA A 184 13.25 17.35 22.96
CA ALA A 184 11.88 17.52 22.52
C ALA A 184 10.93 17.82 23.68
N TRP A 185 11.15 17.23 24.85
CA TRP A 185 10.33 17.42 26.03
C TRP A 185 10.47 18.81 26.70
N VAL A 186 11.56 19.52 26.45
CA VAL A 186 11.78 20.88 26.97
C VAL A 186 11.36 21.98 25.99
N THR A 187 10.79 21.63 24.83
CA THR A 187 10.26 22.63 23.89
C THR A 187 8.95 23.20 24.38
N ARG A 188 8.67 24.47 24.07
CA ARG A 188 7.38 25.12 24.35
C ARG A 188 6.20 24.32 23.84
N HIS A 189 6.26 23.86 22.61
CA HIS A 189 5.19 23.05 21.99
C HIS A 189 4.87 21.77 22.78
N ALA A 190 5.89 21.03 23.21
CA ALA A 190 5.68 19.79 23.98
C ALA A 190 5.10 20.06 25.36
N ILE A 191 5.58 21.11 26.02
CA ILE A 191 5.07 21.54 27.33
C ILE A 191 3.59 21.95 27.21
N ASP A 192 3.26 22.84 26.26
CA ASP A 192 1.89 23.34 26.05
C ASP A 192 0.93 22.19 25.70
N ALA A 193 1.36 21.26 24.86
CA ALA A 193 0.57 20.06 24.50
C ALA A 193 0.30 19.14 25.71
N ALA A 194 1.19 19.12 26.69
CA ALA A 194 1.09 18.29 27.88
C ALA A 194 0.23 18.94 28.99
N LEU A 195 0.05 20.25 28.99
CA LEU A 195 -0.73 20.99 30.01
C LEU A 195 -2.23 20.67 29.90
N VAL A 196 -2.91 20.60 31.06
CA VAL A 196 -4.38 20.45 31.18
C VAL A 196 -5.09 21.72 30.73
N GLU A 197 -4.62 22.85 31.22
CA GLU A 197 -5.06 24.18 30.81
C GLU A 197 -3.84 24.98 30.34
N PRO A 198 -4.00 25.89 29.38
CA PRO A 198 -2.92 26.77 28.98
C PRO A 198 -2.44 27.56 30.21
N THR A 199 -1.33 27.15 30.77
CA THR A 199 -0.66 27.85 31.86
C THR A 199 0.58 28.48 31.27
N ASP A 200 0.77 29.77 31.49
CA ASP A 200 1.91 30.48 30.93
C ASP A 200 3.22 29.86 31.46
N VAL A 201 3.97 29.25 30.56
CA VAL A 201 5.41 28.99 30.78
C VAL A 201 6.03 30.33 31.20
N PRO A 202 6.84 30.40 32.28
CA PRO A 202 7.35 31.68 32.78
C PRO A 202 7.87 32.57 31.65
N GLU A 203 7.37 33.81 31.60
CA GLU A 203 7.77 34.79 30.59
C GLU A 203 9.30 34.98 30.63
N GLY A 204 9.93 34.91 29.48
CA GLY A 204 11.37 35.13 29.34
C GLY A 204 12.26 33.87 29.38
N LEU A 205 11.69 32.67 29.53
CA LEU A 205 12.49 31.43 29.34
C LEU A 205 12.79 31.20 27.88
N VAL A 206 14.00 31.59 27.47
CA VAL A 206 14.51 31.44 26.10
C VAL A 206 14.90 30.00 25.79
N VAL A 207 15.23 29.22 26.83
CA VAL A 207 15.71 27.83 26.70
C VAL A 207 14.72 26.93 25.93
N VAL A 208 13.42 27.12 26.12
CA VAL A 208 12.39 26.31 25.44
C VAL A 208 12.31 26.58 23.93
N ASP A 209 12.55 27.83 23.53
CA ASP A 209 12.57 28.23 22.13
C ASP A 209 13.90 27.80 21.47
N ARG A 210 15.03 27.89 22.20
CA ARG A 210 16.34 27.39 21.74
C ARG A 210 16.37 25.87 21.59
N ALA A 211 15.66 25.13 22.43
CA ALA A 211 15.49 23.68 22.25
C ALA A 211 14.77 23.37 20.92
N ALA A 212 13.71 24.11 20.61
CA ALA A 212 13.01 23.97 19.34
C ALA A 212 13.91 24.28 18.13
N GLU A 213 14.70 25.35 18.19
CA GLU A 213 15.68 25.70 17.13
C GLU A 213 16.70 24.57 16.87
N VAL A 214 17.21 23.90 17.92
CA VAL A 214 18.14 22.76 17.78
C VAL A 214 17.45 21.61 17.06
N ILE A 215 16.21 21.28 17.43
CA ILE A 215 15.44 20.18 16.84
C ILE A 215 15.11 20.48 15.38
N GLU A 216 14.60 21.68 15.08
CA GLU A 216 14.28 22.10 13.73
C GLU A 216 15.49 22.07 12.81
N LEU A 217 16.63 22.57 13.29
CA LEU A 217 17.88 22.54 12.52
C LEU A 217 18.35 21.11 12.26
N ARG A 218 18.23 20.20 13.25
CA ARG A 218 18.57 18.79 13.08
C ARG A 218 17.71 18.14 12.00
N VAL A 219 16.39 18.31 12.06
CA VAL A 219 15.45 17.77 11.06
C VAL A 219 15.80 18.32 9.67
N ARG A 220 16.08 19.62 9.57
CA ARG A 220 16.46 20.25 8.30
C ARG A 220 17.75 19.67 7.73
N VAL A 221 18.76 19.44 8.57
CA VAL A 221 20.03 18.80 8.16
C VAL A 221 19.82 17.39 7.68
N ALA A 222 19.05 16.59 8.42
CA ALA A 222 18.71 15.22 8.04
C ALA A 222 17.95 15.18 6.70
N THR A 223 16.94 16.04 6.54
CA THR A 223 16.15 16.14 5.30
C THR A 223 17.02 16.52 4.10
N LEU A 224 17.95 17.45 4.25
CA LEU A 224 18.87 17.83 3.16
C LEU A 224 19.83 16.71 2.80
N PHE A 225 20.30 15.94 3.78
CA PHE A 225 21.12 14.78 3.51
C PHE A 225 20.33 13.70 2.76
N VAL A 226 19.11 13.37 3.20
CA VAL A 226 18.22 12.44 2.49
C VAL A 226 18.00 12.89 1.06
N ARG A 227 17.70 14.18 0.85
CA ARG A 227 17.51 14.75 -0.49
C ARG A 227 18.75 14.54 -1.37
N ARG A 228 19.93 14.89 -0.89
CA ARG A 228 21.19 14.72 -1.65
C ARG A 228 21.42 13.25 -1.97
N PHE A 229 21.27 12.37 -0.98
CA PHE A 229 21.41 10.93 -1.15
C PHE A 229 20.43 10.38 -2.20
N VAL A 230 19.15 10.72 -2.09
CA VAL A 230 18.11 10.25 -3.03
C VAL A 230 18.37 10.79 -4.43
N THR A 231 18.77 12.06 -4.57
CA THR A 231 19.09 12.66 -5.88
C THR A 231 20.24 11.91 -6.56
N GLU A 232 21.33 11.62 -5.81
CA GLU A 232 22.48 10.87 -6.33
C GLU A 232 22.10 9.43 -6.65
N ALA A 233 21.29 8.80 -5.78
CA ALA A 233 20.85 7.42 -5.97
C ALA A 233 19.95 7.27 -7.19
N VAL A 234 19.04 8.20 -7.46
CA VAL A 234 18.19 8.20 -8.67
C VAL A 234 19.04 8.35 -9.92
N ALA A 235 19.97 9.30 -9.94
CA ALA A 235 20.86 9.48 -11.09
C ALA A 235 21.74 8.25 -11.37
N GLU A 236 22.23 7.58 -10.33
CA GLU A 236 23.04 6.37 -10.46
C GLU A 236 22.17 5.16 -10.85
N LEU A 237 20.91 5.09 -10.38
CA LEU A 237 19.95 4.07 -10.79
C LEU A 237 19.64 4.20 -12.28
N ASP A 238 19.29 5.41 -12.76
CA ASP A 238 19.03 5.69 -14.18
C ASP A 238 20.23 5.27 -15.06
N ARG A 239 21.45 5.56 -14.60
CA ARG A 239 22.66 5.17 -15.32
C ARG A 239 22.81 3.65 -15.41
N ARG A 240 22.66 2.93 -14.28
CA ARG A 240 22.84 1.47 -14.23
C ARG A 240 21.76 0.71 -14.98
N THR A 241 20.52 1.17 -14.93
CA THR A 241 19.41 0.56 -15.71
C THR A 241 19.64 0.77 -17.21
N ALA A 242 20.09 1.97 -17.62
CA ALA A 242 20.46 2.24 -19.00
C ALA A 242 21.64 1.36 -19.47
N ASP A 243 22.72 1.25 -18.67
CA ASP A 243 23.89 0.42 -18.97
C ASP A 243 23.51 -1.08 -19.08
N ALA A 244 22.52 -1.52 -18.29
CA ALA A 244 22.02 -2.90 -18.31
C ALA A 244 21.00 -3.15 -19.44
N GLY A 245 20.53 -2.13 -20.14
CA GLY A 245 19.45 -2.24 -21.13
C GLY A 245 18.12 -2.69 -20.54
N VAL A 246 17.84 -2.28 -19.29
CA VAL A 246 16.63 -2.66 -18.54
C VAL A 246 15.70 -1.46 -18.40
N TRP A 247 14.41 -1.70 -18.58
CA TRP A 247 13.34 -0.73 -18.43
C TRP A 247 12.29 -1.21 -17.47
N THR A 248 11.70 -0.27 -16.75
CA THR A 248 10.50 -0.49 -15.94
C THR A 248 9.25 0.02 -16.66
N PHE A 249 8.06 -0.31 -16.15
CA PHE A 249 6.81 0.25 -16.67
C PHE A 249 6.77 1.79 -16.54
N ASP A 250 7.31 2.34 -15.47
CA ASP A 250 7.39 3.80 -15.28
C ASP A 250 8.32 4.45 -16.33
N ASP A 251 9.41 3.78 -16.71
CA ASP A 251 10.34 4.29 -17.73
C ASP A 251 9.68 4.44 -19.10
N LEU A 252 8.71 3.58 -19.44
CA LEU A 252 7.95 3.70 -20.69
C LEU A 252 7.23 5.06 -20.80
N LEU A 253 6.63 5.50 -19.71
CA LEU A 253 5.96 6.80 -19.61
C LEU A 253 6.98 7.95 -19.66
N ILE A 254 8.04 7.85 -18.86
CA ILE A 254 9.06 8.90 -18.73
C ILE A 254 9.76 9.15 -20.07
N VAL A 255 10.09 8.10 -20.81
CA VAL A 255 10.77 8.24 -22.12
C VAL A 255 9.87 8.88 -23.15
N LEU A 256 8.60 8.47 -23.21
CA LEU A 256 7.64 9.08 -24.13
C LEU A 256 7.38 10.55 -23.77
N ASP A 257 7.21 10.88 -22.49
CA ASP A 257 7.07 12.25 -21.99
C ASP A 257 8.28 13.13 -22.37
N ARG A 258 9.50 12.63 -22.13
CA ARG A 258 10.75 13.34 -22.52
C ARG A 258 10.86 13.57 -24.02
N ALA A 259 10.48 12.57 -24.84
CA ALA A 259 10.51 12.70 -26.29
C ALA A 259 9.49 13.73 -26.80
N LEU A 260 8.31 13.79 -26.19
CA LEU A 260 7.28 14.77 -26.49
C LEU A 260 7.63 16.18 -25.99
N ALA A 261 8.45 16.29 -24.94
CA ALA A 261 8.94 17.55 -24.43
C ALA A 261 10.15 18.11 -25.23
N ASP A 262 10.86 17.27 -25.99
CA ASP A 262 11.99 17.72 -26.84
C ASP A 262 11.48 18.38 -28.13
N PRO A 263 11.68 19.70 -28.35
CA PRO A 263 11.20 20.41 -29.54
C PRO A 263 11.70 19.83 -30.87
N ARG A 264 12.81 19.08 -30.86
CA ARG A 264 13.39 18.44 -32.05
C ARG A 264 12.68 17.14 -32.43
N ARG A 265 12.09 16.46 -31.47
CA ARG A 265 11.47 15.12 -31.62
C ARG A 265 9.95 15.18 -31.56
N ALA A 266 9.37 16.08 -30.78
CA ALA A 266 7.95 16.16 -30.51
C ALA A 266 7.08 16.07 -31.77
N GLY A 267 7.38 16.87 -32.78
CA GLY A 267 6.60 16.88 -34.04
C GLY A 267 6.63 15.56 -34.80
N VAL A 268 7.78 14.91 -34.87
CA VAL A 268 7.94 13.62 -35.56
C VAL A 268 7.20 12.51 -34.80
N VAL A 269 7.38 12.46 -33.48
CA VAL A 269 6.74 11.48 -32.60
C VAL A 269 5.23 11.63 -32.63
N THR A 270 4.72 12.87 -32.47
CA THR A 270 3.29 13.15 -32.52
C THR A 270 2.68 12.76 -33.86
N ALA A 271 3.34 13.11 -34.98
CA ALA A 271 2.85 12.76 -36.32
C ALA A 271 2.78 11.24 -36.52
N ALA A 272 3.82 10.50 -36.11
CA ALA A 272 3.86 9.05 -36.23
C ALA A 272 2.73 8.37 -35.42
N ILE A 273 2.48 8.85 -34.19
CA ILE A 273 1.41 8.30 -33.34
C ILE A 273 0.03 8.65 -33.90
N ARG A 274 -0.19 9.90 -34.35
CA ARG A 274 -1.48 10.36 -34.92
C ARG A 274 -1.85 9.69 -36.23
N GLN A 275 -0.86 9.22 -37.01
CA GLN A 275 -1.16 8.40 -38.20
C GLN A 275 -1.90 7.11 -37.85
N ARG A 276 -1.72 6.58 -36.65
CA ARG A 276 -2.37 5.35 -36.17
C ARG A 276 -3.59 5.62 -35.32
N PHE A 277 -3.54 6.65 -34.48
CA PHE A 277 -4.56 6.98 -33.49
C PHE A 277 -5.04 8.43 -33.72
N SER A 278 -6.24 8.59 -34.23
CA SER A 278 -6.85 9.91 -34.49
C SER A 278 -7.56 10.48 -33.27
N ALA A 279 -7.79 9.69 -32.23
CA ALA A 279 -8.43 10.11 -30.99
C ALA A 279 -7.97 9.21 -29.84
N ALA A 280 -8.02 9.74 -28.62
CA ALA A 280 -7.86 8.99 -27.39
C ALA A 280 -9.06 9.21 -26.47
N LEU A 281 -9.52 8.12 -25.87
CA LEU A 281 -10.53 8.11 -24.80
C LEU A 281 -9.84 7.57 -23.56
N ILE A 282 -9.79 8.38 -22.49
CA ILE A 282 -9.20 7.99 -21.22
C ILE A 282 -10.31 7.83 -20.21
N ASP A 283 -10.50 6.59 -19.77
CA ASP A 283 -11.47 6.27 -18.71
C ASP A 283 -10.78 6.38 -17.33
N GLU A 284 -11.58 6.58 -16.28
CA GLU A 284 -11.11 6.78 -14.90
C GLU A 284 -10.00 7.85 -14.79
N PHE A 285 -10.17 8.96 -15.53
CA PHE A 285 -9.14 10.00 -15.64
C PHE A 285 -8.72 10.60 -14.30
N GLN A 286 -9.53 10.55 -13.26
CA GLN A 286 -9.18 10.99 -11.90
C GLN A 286 -8.03 10.18 -11.27
N ASP A 287 -7.73 9.00 -11.82
CA ASP A 287 -6.66 8.11 -11.35
C ASP A 287 -5.37 8.25 -12.16
N THR A 288 -5.28 9.24 -13.06
CA THR A 288 -4.09 9.52 -13.86
C THR A 288 -3.07 10.36 -13.09
N ASP A 289 -1.81 10.20 -13.48
CA ASP A 289 -0.69 10.98 -12.96
C ASP A 289 -0.29 12.14 -13.90
N PRO A 290 0.56 13.10 -13.44
CA PRO A 290 0.97 14.22 -14.27
C PRO A 290 1.73 13.86 -15.56
N ILE A 291 2.45 12.72 -15.60
CA ILE A 291 3.17 12.28 -16.81
C ILE A 291 2.19 11.80 -17.85
N GLN A 292 1.26 10.93 -17.43
CA GLN A 292 0.20 10.42 -18.29
C GLN A 292 -0.61 11.56 -18.91
N TRP A 293 -0.99 12.55 -18.10
CA TRP A 293 -1.66 13.76 -18.60
C TRP A 293 -0.83 14.52 -19.63
N ARG A 294 0.46 14.78 -19.38
CA ARG A 294 1.33 15.46 -20.34
C ARG A 294 1.43 14.72 -21.66
N ILE A 295 1.57 13.40 -21.61
CA ILE A 295 1.63 12.57 -22.82
C ILE A 295 0.36 12.73 -23.66
N PHE A 296 -0.82 12.49 -23.07
CA PHE A 296 -2.07 12.53 -23.83
C PHE A 296 -2.46 13.93 -24.25
N SER A 297 -2.21 14.95 -23.43
CA SER A 297 -2.44 16.37 -23.80
C SER A 297 -1.52 16.80 -24.95
N ALA A 298 -0.24 16.42 -24.96
CA ALA A 298 0.67 16.70 -26.05
C ALA A 298 0.31 15.96 -27.35
N LEU A 299 -0.18 14.74 -27.24
CA LEU A 299 -0.55 13.93 -28.40
C LEU A 299 -1.90 14.30 -29.00
N PHE A 300 -2.91 14.67 -28.20
CA PHE A 300 -4.29 14.76 -28.66
C PHE A 300 -5.03 16.01 -28.15
N GLY A 301 -4.38 16.90 -27.40
CA GLY A 301 -5.01 18.05 -26.75
C GLY A 301 -5.08 19.32 -27.60
N ASP A 302 -4.61 19.31 -28.84
CA ASP A 302 -4.69 20.45 -29.77
C ASP A 302 -5.86 20.29 -30.77
N ASP A 303 -6.01 21.27 -31.69
CA ASP A 303 -7.11 21.29 -32.68
C ASP A 303 -7.06 20.12 -33.70
N GLU A 304 -5.91 19.46 -33.84
CA GLU A 304 -5.73 18.37 -34.79
C GLU A 304 -6.05 16.99 -34.15
N GLY A 305 -5.92 16.90 -32.82
CA GLY A 305 -6.21 15.71 -32.02
C GLY A 305 -7.63 15.72 -31.46
N ARG A 306 -8.07 14.58 -30.94
CA ARG A 306 -9.31 14.43 -30.19
C ARG A 306 -9.04 13.69 -28.90
N LEU A 307 -9.19 14.39 -27.78
CA LEU A 307 -9.01 13.83 -26.46
C LEU A 307 -10.32 13.87 -25.69
N LEU A 308 -10.82 12.72 -25.27
CA LEU A 308 -12.00 12.58 -24.43
C LEU A 308 -11.54 12.04 -23.07
N LEU A 309 -11.83 12.77 -22.01
CA LEU A 309 -11.51 12.42 -20.64
C LEU A 309 -12.80 12.05 -19.90
N ILE A 310 -12.85 10.87 -19.35
CA ILE A 310 -13.99 10.33 -18.61
C ILE A 310 -13.54 10.06 -17.20
N GLY A 311 -14.20 10.65 -16.20
CA GLY A 311 -13.80 10.46 -14.81
C GLY A 311 -14.72 11.18 -13.83
N ASP A 312 -14.61 10.77 -12.58
CA ASP A 312 -15.33 11.37 -11.46
C ASP A 312 -14.34 11.72 -10.34
N PRO A 313 -14.06 13.01 -10.08
CA PRO A 313 -13.08 13.42 -9.08
C PRO A 313 -13.44 12.96 -7.65
N LYS A 314 -14.71 12.64 -7.39
CA LYS A 314 -15.17 12.09 -6.10
C LYS A 314 -14.70 10.65 -5.87
N GLN A 315 -14.30 9.94 -6.95
CA GLN A 315 -13.82 8.56 -6.92
C GLN A 315 -12.28 8.45 -6.91
N ALA A 316 -11.57 9.57 -6.78
CA ALA A 316 -10.09 9.60 -6.73
C ALA A 316 -9.58 8.97 -5.42
N ILE A 317 -9.30 7.67 -5.44
CA ILE A 317 -8.82 6.91 -4.27
C ILE A 317 -7.42 6.32 -4.46
N TYR A 318 -6.78 6.52 -5.61
CA TYR A 318 -5.47 5.96 -5.96
C TYR A 318 -4.29 6.93 -5.80
N GLY A 319 -4.42 7.98 -4.95
CA GLY A 319 -3.33 8.91 -4.67
C GLY A 319 -2.04 8.22 -4.17
N PHE A 320 -2.16 7.12 -3.42
CA PHE A 320 -1.03 6.32 -2.96
C PHE A 320 -0.28 5.59 -4.11
N ARG A 321 -0.94 5.41 -5.28
CA ARG A 321 -0.34 4.85 -6.50
C ARG A 321 0.23 5.91 -7.45
N GLY A 322 0.15 7.20 -7.09
CA GLY A 322 0.67 8.29 -7.92
C GLY A 322 -0.39 9.09 -8.65
N ALA A 323 -1.66 8.70 -8.60
CA ALA A 323 -2.76 9.53 -9.10
C ALA A 323 -2.75 10.90 -8.42
N ASP A 324 -2.93 11.96 -9.22
CA ASP A 324 -2.97 13.33 -8.70
C ASP A 324 -4.26 14.02 -9.13
N ILE A 325 -5.15 14.21 -8.17
CA ILE A 325 -6.43 14.90 -8.40
C ILE A 325 -6.25 16.33 -8.96
N ARG A 326 -5.11 16.96 -8.70
CA ARG A 326 -4.79 18.28 -9.27
C ARG A 326 -4.63 18.22 -10.78
N THR A 327 -4.10 17.10 -11.30
CA THR A 327 -4.02 16.84 -12.75
C THR A 327 -5.41 16.83 -13.37
N TYR A 328 -6.37 16.14 -12.75
CA TYR A 328 -7.77 16.17 -13.18
C TYR A 328 -8.35 17.60 -13.18
N LEU A 329 -8.16 18.35 -12.10
CA LEU A 329 -8.67 19.71 -11.97
C LEU A 329 -8.03 20.68 -12.98
N GLN A 330 -6.74 20.53 -13.27
CA GLN A 330 -6.04 21.29 -14.31
C GLN A 330 -6.63 21.01 -15.69
N ALA A 331 -6.87 19.75 -16.03
CA ALA A 331 -7.49 19.37 -17.30
C ALA A 331 -8.89 19.95 -17.43
N VAL A 332 -9.71 19.88 -16.38
CA VAL A 332 -11.04 20.50 -16.34
C VAL A 332 -10.94 22.03 -16.54
N THR A 333 -10.04 22.70 -15.82
CA THR A 333 -9.87 24.16 -15.93
C THR A 333 -9.44 24.58 -17.33
N GLY A 334 -8.57 23.78 -17.97
CA GLY A 334 -8.09 24.03 -19.34
C GLY A 334 -9.10 23.70 -20.45
N THR A 335 -10.23 23.05 -20.12
CA THR A 335 -11.25 22.68 -21.09
C THR A 335 -12.35 23.75 -21.13
N ASP A 336 -12.79 24.17 -22.32
CA ASP A 336 -13.89 25.12 -22.49
C ASP A 336 -15.20 24.57 -21.91
N GLU A 337 -16.03 25.43 -21.35
CA GLU A 337 -17.33 25.01 -20.75
C GLU A 337 -18.21 24.26 -21.74
N GLY A 338 -18.24 24.65 -23.01
CA GLY A 338 -19.01 23.97 -24.06
C GLY A 338 -18.56 22.53 -24.36
N ASN A 339 -17.37 22.17 -23.89
CA ASN A 339 -16.78 20.83 -24.04
C ASN A 339 -16.79 20.02 -22.74
N ARG A 340 -17.51 20.49 -21.72
CA ARG A 340 -17.69 19.76 -20.44
C ARG A 340 -19.10 19.22 -20.35
N TRP A 341 -19.20 17.92 -20.14
CA TRP A 341 -20.48 17.24 -19.98
C TRP A 341 -20.54 16.51 -18.63
N THR A 342 -21.72 16.39 -18.09
CA THR A 342 -21.98 15.64 -16.86
C THR A 342 -23.06 14.62 -17.15
N LEU A 343 -22.87 13.38 -16.70
CA LEU A 343 -23.89 12.34 -16.74
C LEU A 343 -24.84 12.55 -15.56
N GLU A 344 -26.09 12.88 -15.85
CA GLU A 344 -27.12 13.16 -14.84
C GLU A 344 -27.93 11.93 -14.45
N VAL A 345 -27.83 10.84 -15.23
CA VAL A 345 -28.57 9.61 -15.02
C VAL A 345 -27.64 8.52 -14.50
N ASN A 346 -27.95 8.00 -13.31
CA ASN A 346 -27.27 6.87 -12.70
C ASN A 346 -27.95 5.56 -13.13
N HIS A 347 -27.17 4.65 -13.70
CA HIS A 347 -27.62 3.34 -14.16
C HIS A 347 -27.34 2.19 -13.19
N ARG A 348 -26.77 2.48 -12.02
CA ARG A 348 -26.32 1.48 -11.05
C ARG A 348 -27.22 1.39 -9.83
N SER A 349 -27.68 2.54 -9.32
CA SER A 349 -28.32 2.64 -8.01
C SER A 349 -29.79 3.03 -8.14
N ASP A 350 -30.60 2.62 -7.16
CA ASP A 350 -31.99 3.06 -7.04
C ASP A 350 -32.08 4.52 -6.53
N GLN A 351 -33.24 5.16 -6.79
CA GLN A 351 -33.45 6.56 -6.47
C GLN A 351 -33.37 6.85 -4.98
N ARG A 352 -33.87 5.96 -4.13
CA ARG A 352 -33.85 6.16 -2.66
C ARG A 352 -32.44 6.20 -2.10
N PHE A 353 -31.55 5.38 -2.67
CA PHE A 353 -30.14 5.40 -2.29
C PHE A 353 -29.44 6.70 -2.74
N LEU A 354 -29.76 7.17 -3.96
CA LEU A 354 -29.24 8.45 -4.46
C LEU A 354 -29.73 9.62 -3.59
N ASP A 355 -31.01 9.63 -3.21
CA ASP A 355 -31.58 10.64 -2.31
C ASP A 355 -30.92 10.61 -0.90
N ALA A 356 -30.58 9.43 -0.42
CA ALA A 356 -29.88 9.27 0.85
C ALA A 356 -28.42 9.80 0.79
N LEU A 357 -27.71 9.53 -0.32
CA LEU A 357 -26.39 10.09 -0.58
C LEU A 357 -26.43 11.62 -0.73
N GLU A 358 -27.44 12.15 -1.42
CA GLU A 358 -27.64 13.58 -1.54
C GLU A 358 -27.74 14.25 -0.17
N ARG A 359 -28.57 13.72 0.73
CA ARG A 359 -28.70 14.22 2.11
C ARG A 359 -27.41 14.12 2.91
N LEU A 360 -26.53 13.17 2.60
CA LEU A 360 -25.26 13.00 3.27
C LEU A 360 -24.22 14.03 2.78
N PHE A 361 -24.21 14.32 1.47
CA PHE A 361 -23.17 15.12 0.83
C PHE A 361 -23.58 16.57 0.52
N LEU A 362 -24.91 16.87 0.44
CA LEU A 362 -25.44 18.23 0.29
C LEU A 362 -26.03 18.67 1.64
N ARG A 363 -25.17 19.01 2.58
CA ARG A 363 -25.57 19.46 3.91
C ARG A 363 -25.50 20.97 3.99
N ASP A 364 -26.56 21.61 4.47
CA ASP A 364 -26.66 23.06 4.63
C ASP A 364 -25.70 23.60 5.71
N ASP A 365 -25.23 22.73 6.64
CA ASP A 365 -24.37 23.11 7.77
C ASP A 365 -22.87 23.11 7.42
N VAL A 366 -22.48 22.65 6.22
CA VAL A 366 -21.07 22.59 5.79
C VAL A 366 -20.63 23.87 5.05
N GLY A 367 -21.57 24.76 4.70
CA GLY A 367 -21.32 26.01 3.99
C GLY A 367 -20.78 25.83 2.57
N ASP A 368 -20.18 26.89 2.02
CA ASP A 368 -19.65 26.92 0.65
C ASP A 368 -18.40 26.05 0.44
N GLU A 369 -17.74 25.62 1.53
CA GLU A 369 -16.52 24.78 1.48
C GLU A 369 -16.83 23.34 1.05
N GLY A 370 -18.08 22.88 1.19
CA GLY A 370 -18.50 21.51 0.81
C GLY A 370 -17.95 20.43 1.76
N VAL A 371 -18.28 19.17 1.49
CA VAL A 371 -17.87 17.99 2.30
C VAL A 371 -16.53 17.39 1.84
N PHE A 372 -15.99 17.80 0.71
CA PHE A 372 -14.72 17.31 0.18
C PHE A 372 -13.57 18.23 0.59
N ALA A 373 -12.41 17.64 0.91
CA ALA A 373 -11.20 18.38 1.29
C ALA A 373 -10.69 19.35 0.20
N VAL A 374 -11.13 19.15 -1.05
CA VAL A 374 -10.80 20.02 -2.19
C VAL A 374 -12.06 20.78 -2.57
N PRO A 375 -12.09 22.12 -2.46
CA PRO A 375 -13.30 22.94 -2.69
C PRO A 375 -13.87 22.85 -4.11
N ASP A 376 -13.00 22.57 -5.10
CA ASP A 376 -13.39 22.45 -6.51
C ASP A 376 -14.16 21.15 -6.81
N ILE A 377 -14.13 20.19 -5.88
CA ILE A 377 -14.87 18.93 -5.99
C ILE A 377 -16.22 19.10 -5.30
N ARG A 378 -17.29 19.08 -6.09
CA ARG A 378 -18.66 19.26 -5.58
C ARG A 378 -19.49 18.02 -5.85
N PHE A 379 -20.32 17.66 -4.88
CA PHE A 379 -21.37 16.67 -5.12
C PHE A 379 -22.41 17.26 -6.07
N ARG A 380 -22.78 16.49 -7.08
CA ARG A 380 -23.86 16.85 -8.01
C ARG A 380 -24.99 15.86 -7.87
N GLN A 381 -26.21 16.36 -7.87
CA GLN A 381 -27.40 15.54 -7.85
C GLN A 381 -27.51 14.75 -9.17
N VAL A 382 -27.82 13.48 -9.05
CA VAL A 382 -28.09 12.58 -10.17
C VAL A 382 -29.40 11.84 -9.92
N ARG A 383 -30.04 11.37 -10.97
CA ARG A 383 -31.28 10.61 -10.89
C ARG A 383 -31.07 9.16 -11.36
N ALA A 384 -31.80 8.23 -10.77
CA ALA A 384 -31.82 6.86 -11.27
C ALA A 384 -32.54 6.80 -12.63
N THR A 385 -32.19 5.80 -13.43
CA THR A 385 -32.96 5.47 -14.63
C THR A 385 -34.42 5.12 -14.26
N GLU A 386 -35.36 5.22 -15.21
CA GLU A 386 -36.73 4.82 -14.99
C GLU A 386 -36.85 3.36 -14.50
N LEU A 387 -35.95 2.50 -14.93
CA LEU A 387 -35.90 1.10 -14.54
C LEU A 387 -35.51 0.90 -13.06
N HIS A 388 -34.68 1.77 -12.50
CA HIS A 388 -34.16 1.67 -11.12
C HIS A 388 -34.89 2.60 -10.13
N GLN A 389 -35.95 3.25 -10.52
CA GLN A 389 -36.73 4.17 -9.66
C GLN A 389 -37.28 3.50 -8.40
N THR A 390 -37.61 2.22 -8.48
CA THR A 390 -38.31 1.46 -7.44
C THR A 390 -37.58 0.18 -7.04
N ASP A 391 -36.37 -0.03 -7.51
CA ASP A 391 -35.53 -1.15 -7.07
C ASP A 391 -35.10 -0.99 -5.59
N GLY A 392 -34.57 -2.03 -5.01
CA GLY A 392 -34.02 -1.99 -3.67
C GLY A 392 -34.50 -3.10 -2.74
N LEU A 393 -34.26 -2.94 -1.45
CA LEU A 393 -34.69 -3.92 -0.45
C LEU A 393 -36.09 -3.57 0.11
N THR A 394 -36.92 -4.61 0.29
CA THR A 394 -38.20 -4.52 0.99
C THR A 394 -38.22 -5.47 2.18
N TYR A 395 -38.97 -5.12 3.22
CA TYR A 395 -39.26 -5.98 4.35
C TYR A 395 -40.78 -6.08 4.52
N GLN A 396 -41.33 -7.30 4.47
CA GLN A 396 -42.79 -7.55 4.50
C GLN A 396 -43.58 -6.76 3.45
N GLY A 397 -42.92 -6.48 2.31
CA GLY A 397 -43.53 -5.70 1.21
C GLY A 397 -43.28 -4.19 1.30
N ASP A 398 -42.86 -3.65 2.44
CA ASP A 398 -42.55 -2.24 2.61
C ASP A 398 -41.08 -1.93 2.28
N PRO A 399 -40.78 -0.79 1.67
CA PRO A 399 -39.40 -0.37 1.38
C PRO A 399 -38.54 -0.22 2.64
N ARG A 400 -37.37 -0.86 2.68
CA ARG A 400 -36.37 -0.60 3.73
C ARG A 400 -35.68 0.74 3.51
N PRO A 401 -35.10 1.35 4.59
CA PRO A 401 -34.19 2.48 4.43
C PRO A 401 -33.03 2.11 3.49
N ALA A 402 -32.74 3.01 2.53
CA ALA A 402 -31.67 2.78 1.56
C ALA A 402 -30.27 2.96 2.15
N LEU A 403 -30.18 3.70 3.27
CA LEU A 403 -28.94 3.91 4.02
C LEU A 403 -29.25 3.79 5.52
N GLU A 404 -28.54 2.93 6.20
CA GLU A 404 -28.63 2.76 7.65
C GLU A 404 -27.24 3.03 8.28
N ILE A 405 -27.20 3.90 9.28
CA ILE A 405 -25.98 4.23 10.01
C ILE A 405 -26.09 3.61 11.41
N ARG A 406 -25.18 2.70 11.72
CA ARG A 406 -25.06 2.08 13.04
C ARG A 406 -24.03 2.83 13.87
N VAL A 407 -24.45 3.38 14.99
CA VAL A 407 -23.59 4.14 15.90
C VAL A 407 -23.35 3.30 17.15
N ALA A 408 -22.10 2.96 17.40
CA ALA A 408 -21.69 2.32 18.65
C ALA A 408 -21.54 3.41 19.74
N THR A 409 -22.32 3.30 20.80
CA THR A 409 -22.29 4.26 21.92
C THR A 409 -21.26 3.85 22.98
N ARG A 410 -20.83 4.81 23.81
CA ARG A 410 -19.87 4.57 24.90
C ARG A 410 -20.33 3.50 25.88
N ASP A 411 -21.62 3.48 26.21
CA ASP A 411 -22.22 2.56 27.16
C ASP A 411 -22.02 1.08 26.78
N GLN A 412 -21.82 0.81 25.48
CA GLN A 412 -21.57 -0.53 24.97
C GLN A 412 -20.11 -1.00 25.14
N PHE A 413 -19.16 -0.07 25.32
CA PHE A 413 -17.72 -0.37 25.26
C PHE A 413 -16.88 0.20 26.41
N SER A 414 -17.41 1.12 27.20
CA SER A 414 -16.69 1.78 28.29
C SER A 414 -17.39 1.59 29.63
N THR A 415 -16.60 1.50 30.70
CA THR A 415 -17.08 1.41 32.08
C THR A 415 -17.02 2.75 32.81
N ASP A 416 -16.30 3.75 32.29
CA ASP A 416 -16.10 5.05 32.95
C ASP A 416 -16.54 6.21 32.06
N GLU A 417 -17.31 7.15 32.64
CA GLU A 417 -17.67 8.41 32.00
C GLU A 417 -16.42 9.25 31.75
N GLY A 418 -16.15 9.57 30.48
CA GLY A 418 -15.07 10.47 30.10
C GLY A 418 -13.91 9.83 29.34
N ASP A 419 -13.68 8.53 29.45
CA ASP A 419 -12.57 7.85 28.75
C ASP A 419 -12.89 7.60 27.27
N PRO A 420 -11.92 7.80 26.35
CA PRO A 420 -12.09 7.43 24.95
C PRO A 420 -12.24 5.90 24.81
N ILE A 421 -13.14 5.46 23.92
CA ILE A 421 -13.31 4.04 23.65
C ILE A 421 -12.03 3.47 23.03
N ALA A 422 -11.34 2.60 23.75
CA ALA A 422 -10.11 1.98 23.25
C ALA A 422 -10.43 1.09 22.03
N LEU A 423 -9.77 1.35 20.91
CA LEU A 423 -9.92 0.56 19.66
C LEU A 423 -9.72 -0.95 19.86
N GLY A 424 -8.88 -1.34 20.83
CA GLY A 424 -8.67 -2.75 21.19
C GLY A 424 -9.91 -3.45 21.74
N ARG A 425 -10.87 -2.72 22.32
CA ARG A 425 -12.16 -3.27 22.79
C ARG A 425 -13.19 -3.36 21.67
N VAL A 426 -13.16 -2.44 20.72
CA VAL A 426 -14.13 -2.36 19.60
C VAL A 426 -13.80 -3.37 18.51
N ARG A 427 -12.52 -3.47 18.13
CA ARG A 427 -12.04 -4.31 17.01
C ARG A 427 -12.50 -5.77 17.05
N PRO A 428 -12.52 -6.48 18.19
CA PRO A 428 -12.98 -7.88 18.23
C PRO A 428 -14.50 -8.04 18.13
N VAL A 429 -15.27 -6.99 18.43
CA VAL A 429 -16.73 -7.02 18.49
C VAL A 429 -17.35 -6.74 17.12
N LEU A 430 -16.80 -5.79 16.35
CA LEU A 430 -17.34 -5.37 15.07
C LEU A 430 -17.57 -6.52 14.07
N PRO A 431 -16.63 -7.45 13.85
CA PRO A 431 -16.85 -8.55 12.90
C PRO A 431 -18.03 -9.43 13.27
N ARG A 432 -18.21 -9.70 14.58
CA ARG A 432 -19.33 -10.51 15.09
C ARG A 432 -20.66 -9.80 14.92
N TYR A 433 -20.67 -8.49 15.14
CA TYR A 433 -21.85 -7.64 14.95
C TYR A 433 -22.27 -7.60 13.47
N VAL A 434 -21.33 -7.37 12.56
CA VAL A 434 -21.58 -7.39 11.12
C VAL A 434 -22.13 -8.76 10.67
N ALA A 435 -21.51 -9.84 11.15
CA ALA A 435 -21.98 -11.19 10.82
C ALA A 435 -23.38 -11.48 11.37
N GLN A 436 -23.74 -10.93 12.54
CA GLN A 436 -25.09 -11.04 13.09
C GLN A 436 -26.11 -10.28 12.27
N GLU A 437 -25.84 -9.05 11.88
CA GLU A 437 -26.72 -8.23 11.03
C GLU A 437 -26.98 -8.91 9.67
N ILE A 438 -25.94 -9.49 9.07
CA ILE A 438 -26.07 -10.22 7.80
C ILE A 438 -26.92 -11.49 7.99
N ASP A 439 -26.71 -12.24 9.05
CA ASP A 439 -27.47 -13.42 9.40
C ASP A 439 -28.96 -13.09 9.60
N GLU A 440 -29.26 -12.04 10.34
CA GLU A 440 -30.61 -11.52 10.52
C GLU A 440 -31.26 -11.09 9.20
N LEU A 441 -30.50 -10.41 8.31
CA LEU A 441 -30.99 -10.02 6.99
C LEU A 441 -31.33 -11.22 6.11
N LEU A 442 -30.49 -12.25 6.10
CA LEU A 442 -30.67 -13.44 5.27
C LEU A 442 -31.82 -14.36 5.76
N HIS A 443 -32.12 -14.36 7.06
CA HIS A 443 -33.18 -15.17 7.65
C HIS A 443 -34.50 -14.40 7.89
N SER A 444 -34.51 -13.11 7.59
CA SER A 444 -35.73 -12.28 7.67
C SER A 444 -36.47 -12.25 6.34
N ASP A 445 -37.73 -11.76 6.37
CA ASP A 445 -38.56 -11.57 5.17
C ASP A 445 -38.12 -10.34 4.35
N VAL A 446 -36.80 -10.28 4.07
CA VAL A 446 -36.18 -9.24 3.24
C VAL A 446 -36.06 -9.75 1.80
N HIS A 447 -36.65 -9.00 0.90
CA HIS A 447 -36.62 -9.32 -0.52
C HIS A 447 -35.85 -8.24 -1.29
N PHE A 448 -35.11 -8.71 -2.28
CA PHE A 448 -34.50 -7.86 -3.29
C PHE A 448 -35.45 -7.70 -4.45
N VAL A 449 -35.76 -6.45 -4.80
CA VAL A 449 -36.63 -6.09 -5.94
C VAL A 449 -35.73 -5.54 -7.05
N ASN A 450 -35.75 -6.20 -8.21
CA ASN A 450 -34.99 -5.79 -9.38
C ASN A 450 -35.88 -5.90 -10.65
N ARG A 451 -35.93 -4.81 -11.43
CA ARG A 451 -36.70 -4.76 -12.68
C ARG A 451 -35.87 -4.95 -13.94
N THR A 452 -34.55 -5.05 -13.83
CA THR A 452 -33.63 -5.07 -14.99
C THR A 452 -32.96 -6.41 -15.26
N GLY A 453 -33.17 -7.44 -14.45
CA GLY A 453 -32.54 -8.75 -14.65
C GLY A 453 -33.09 -9.52 -15.83
N PRO A 454 -32.32 -10.46 -16.44
CA PRO A 454 -32.79 -11.30 -17.55
C PRO A 454 -34.03 -12.13 -17.22
N ALA A 455 -34.38 -12.28 -15.95
CA ALA A 455 -35.59 -12.94 -15.47
C ALA A 455 -36.81 -12.02 -15.34
N ALA A 456 -36.65 -10.71 -15.56
CA ALA A 456 -37.74 -9.74 -15.37
C ALA A 456 -38.77 -9.72 -16.47
N GLY A 457 -38.53 -10.36 -17.63
CA GLY A 457 -39.49 -10.37 -18.77
C GLY A 457 -39.98 -8.96 -19.15
N ASP A 458 -40.97 -8.88 -20.06
CA ASP A 458 -41.55 -7.60 -20.45
C ASP A 458 -42.31 -6.94 -19.27
N GLY A 459 -41.62 -6.16 -18.44
CA GLY A 459 -42.18 -5.25 -17.45
C GLY A 459 -42.49 -5.82 -16.06
N GLY A 460 -42.05 -7.03 -15.73
CA GLY A 460 -42.22 -7.62 -14.39
C GLY A 460 -41.03 -7.36 -13.47
N ALA A 461 -41.30 -6.98 -12.21
CA ALA A 461 -40.23 -6.94 -11.19
C ALA A 461 -39.91 -8.36 -10.71
N VAL A 462 -38.63 -8.68 -10.58
CA VAL A 462 -38.19 -9.90 -9.91
C VAL A 462 -38.15 -9.62 -8.42
N HIS A 463 -38.99 -10.34 -7.67
CA HIS A 463 -38.94 -10.34 -6.21
C HIS A 463 -38.31 -11.65 -5.77
N ARG A 464 -37.17 -11.58 -5.09
CA ARG A 464 -36.52 -12.75 -4.54
C ARG A 464 -35.92 -12.46 -3.15
N MET A 465 -35.82 -13.49 -2.37
CA MET A 465 -35.10 -13.39 -1.08
C MET A 465 -33.65 -12.95 -1.29
N LEU A 466 -33.14 -12.21 -0.33
CA LEU A 466 -31.74 -11.81 -0.29
C LEU A 466 -30.83 -13.05 -0.18
N ARG A 467 -29.72 -13.04 -0.90
CA ARG A 467 -28.74 -14.12 -0.91
C ARG A 467 -27.38 -13.59 -0.42
N PRO A 468 -26.49 -14.45 0.11
CA PRO A 468 -25.14 -14.03 0.50
C PRO A 468 -24.39 -13.26 -0.59
N GLY A 469 -24.47 -13.71 -1.86
CA GLY A 469 -23.83 -13.06 -3.00
C GLY A 469 -24.39 -11.66 -3.36
N ASP A 470 -25.47 -11.21 -2.73
CA ASP A 470 -26.00 -9.84 -2.90
C ASP A 470 -25.38 -8.85 -1.91
N ILE A 471 -24.55 -9.33 -0.97
CA ILE A 471 -24.02 -8.54 0.14
C ILE A 471 -22.51 -8.41 0.00
N ALA A 472 -22.02 -7.18 -0.02
CA ALA A 472 -20.58 -6.89 0.03
C ALA A 472 -20.22 -6.16 1.32
N VAL A 473 -19.14 -6.58 1.98
CA VAL A 473 -18.60 -5.93 3.19
C VAL A 473 -17.29 -5.24 2.85
N LEU A 474 -17.27 -3.90 2.91
CA LEU A 474 -16.06 -3.11 2.68
C LEU A 474 -15.32 -2.86 4.00
N THR A 475 -14.03 -3.11 4.02
CA THR A 475 -13.17 -2.91 5.19
C THR A 475 -11.92 -2.11 4.82
N ARG A 476 -11.29 -1.48 5.82
CA ARG A 476 -10.05 -0.71 5.58
C ARG A 476 -8.81 -1.57 5.40
N THR A 477 -8.81 -2.77 5.96
CA THR A 477 -7.64 -3.66 5.93
C THR A 477 -8.07 -5.09 5.67
N ARG A 478 -7.22 -5.85 4.98
CA ARG A 478 -7.37 -7.28 4.75
C ARG A 478 -7.64 -8.06 6.06
N ARG A 479 -6.90 -7.75 7.14
CA ARG A 479 -7.11 -8.38 8.45
C ARG A 479 -8.55 -8.22 8.93
N GLN A 480 -9.16 -7.05 8.72
CA GLN A 480 -10.55 -6.84 9.07
C GLN A 480 -11.50 -7.67 8.19
N ALA A 481 -11.23 -7.76 6.87
CA ALA A 481 -12.00 -8.60 5.96
C ALA A 481 -11.96 -10.08 6.39
N THR A 482 -10.77 -10.61 6.71
CA THR A 482 -10.62 -11.99 7.21
C THR A 482 -11.38 -12.20 8.52
N GLN A 483 -11.34 -11.23 9.45
CA GLN A 483 -12.09 -11.33 10.71
C GLN A 483 -13.61 -11.39 10.49
N VAL A 484 -14.13 -10.60 9.52
CA VAL A 484 -15.56 -10.67 9.16
C VAL A 484 -15.88 -12.00 8.49
N GLN A 485 -15.04 -12.47 7.58
CA GLN A 485 -15.20 -13.79 6.94
C GLN A 485 -15.26 -14.92 7.97
N ASP A 486 -14.35 -14.93 8.94
CA ASP A 486 -14.33 -15.93 10.01
C ASP A 486 -15.60 -15.87 10.88
N ALA A 487 -16.11 -14.66 11.16
CA ALA A 487 -17.34 -14.48 11.91
C ALA A 487 -18.60 -14.95 11.13
N LEU A 488 -18.64 -14.72 9.81
CA LEU A 488 -19.71 -15.22 8.92
C LEU A 488 -19.67 -16.75 8.82
N ARG A 489 -18.50 -17.35 8.62
CA ARG A 489 -18.31 -18.80 8.58
C ARG A 489 -18.75 -19.48 9.89
N ALA A 490 -18.46 -18.85 11.04
CA ALA A 490 -18.93 -19.35 12.34
C ALA A 490 -20.47 -19.42 12.46
N ARG A 491 -21.20 -18.69 11.58
CA ARG A 491 -22.67 -18.72 11.46
C ARG A 491 -23.17 -19.56 10.27
N GLY A 492 -22.26 -20.27 9.58
CA GLY A 492 -22.60 -21.08 8.42
C GLY A 492 -22.84 -20.29 7.13
N ILE A 493 -22.44 -19.00 7.10
CA ILE A 493 -22.58 -18.12 5.92
C ILE A 493 -21.28 -18.16 5.13
N SER A 494 -21.35 -18.59 3.88
CA SER A 494 -20.20 -18.55 2.94
C SER A 494 -19.85 -17.12 2.60
N ALA A 495 -18.55 -16.78 2.65
CA ALA A 495 -18.04 -15.47 2.29
C ALA A 495 -16.64 -15.58 1.67
N VAL A 496 -16.41 -14.80 0.63
CA VAL A 496 -15.12 -14.71 -0.08
C VAL A 496 -14.49 -13.36 0.23
N VAL A 497 -13.20 -13.34 0.53
CA VAL A 497 -12.43 -12.10 0.60
C VAL A 497 -11.85 -11.83 -0.78
N GLY A 498 -12.42 -10.86 -1.50
CA GLY A 498 -11.91 -10.39 -2.78
C GLY A 498 -10.65 -9.54 -2.55
N VAL A 499 -9.49 -10.17 -2.51
CA VAL A 499 -8.21 -9.50 -2.45
C VAL A 499 -7.25 -10.26 -3.34
N ASP A 500 -6.36 -9.54 -3.99
CA ASP A 500 -5.17 -10.05 -4.66
C ASP A 500 -4.26 -10.73 -3.61
N GLU A 501 -4.62 -11.93 -3.19
CA GLU A 501 -3.78 -12.75 -2.32
C GLU A 501 -2.80 -13.50 -3.22
N SER A 502 -1.52 -13.28 -3.02
CA SER A 502 -0.52 -14.14 -3.64
C SER A 502 -0.55 -15.52 -2.97
N VAL A 503 -0.51 -16.57 -3.78
CA VAL A 503 -0.33 -17.93 -3.26
C VAL A 503 0.95 -18.07 -2.44
N LEU A 504 1.92 -17.19 -2.66
CA LEU A 504 3.20 -17.13 -1.93
C LEU A 504 3.06 -16.64 -0.48
N ASP A 505 1.99 -15.91 -0.15
CA ASP A 505 1.68 -15.47 1.22
C ASP A 505 1.00 -16.57 2.05
N SER A 506 0.63 -17.69 1.42
CA SER A 506 -0.11 -18.77 2.06
C SER A 506 0.77 -19.57 3.05
N PRO A 507 0.17 -20.19 4.08
CA PRO A 507 0.86 -21.16 4.93
C PRO A 507 1.46 -22.32 4.14
N GLU A 508 0.85 -22.68 3.01
CA GLU A 508 1.30 -23.73 2.12
C GLU A 508 2.61 -23.35 1.43
N ALA A 509 2.81 -22.08 1.09
CA ALA A 509 4.09 -21.62 0.54
C ALA A 509 5.24 -21.76 1.56
N VAL A 510 4.97 -21.48 2.85
CA VAL A 510 5.93 -21.76 3.94
C VAL A 510 6.27 -23.25 4.01
N ALA A 511 5.25 -24.11 3.88
CA ALA A 511 5.44 -25.55 3.91
C ALA A 511 6.27 -26.04 2.72
N VAL A 512 6.00 -25.51 1.53
CA VAL A 512 6.75 -25.82 0.29
C VAL A 512 8.19 -25.35 0.43
N GLU A 513 8.45 -24.12 0.88
CA GLU A 513 9.81 -23.62 1.07
C GLU A 513 10.63 -24.49 2.03
N ARG A 514 10.06 -24.88 3.18
CA ARG A 514 10.71 -25.79 4.14
C ARG A 514 11.00 -27.15 3.53
N PHE A 515 10.07 -27.65 2.72
CA PHE A 515 10.22 -28.93 2.04
C PHE A 515 11.32 -28.89 0.98
N LEU A 516 11.37 -27.83 0.15
CA LEU A 516 12.43 -27.61 -0.82
C LEU A 516 13.79 -27.40 -0.16
N ALA A 517 13.83 -26.68 0.97
CA ALA A 517 15.07 -26.49 1.73
C ALA A 517 15.66 -27.82 2.21
N ALA A 518 14.83 -28.74 2.67
CA ALA A 518 15.29 -30.08 3.07
C ALA A 518 15.84 -30.91 1.91
N MET A 519 15.26 -30.76 0.70
CA MET A 519 15.75 -31.45 -0.49
C MET A 519 17.00 -30.79 -1.11
N ASN A 520 17.20 -29.49 -0.93
CA ASN A 520 18.33 -28.76 -1.52
C ASN A 520 19.59 -28.82 -0.63
N ALA A 521 19.46 -28.84 0.69
CA ALA A 521 20.58 -28.97 1.60
C ALA A 521 21.13 -30.42 1.58
N ALA A 522 22.46 -30.58 1.60
CA ALA A 522 23.07 -31.84 2.04
C ALA A 522 22.51 -32.16 3.45
N PRO A 523 22.49 -33.40 3.94
CA PRO A 523 21.66 -33.84 5.07
C PRO A 523 21.72 -32.89 6.26
N ASP A 524 20.92 -31.83 6.21
CA ASP A 524 20.70 -30.87 7.27
C ASP A 524 19.50 -31.34 8.10
N GLU A 525 19.78 -31.89 9.25
CA GLU A 525 18.75 -32.40 10.17
C GLU A 525 17.74 -31.32 10.57
N ARG A 526 18.16 -30.05 10.68
CA ARG A 526 17.27 -28.94 11.01
C ARG A 526 16.26 -28.65 9.90
N ALA A 527 16.71 -28.61 8.64
CA ALA A 527 15.85 -28.44 7.48
C ALA A 527 14.89 -29.63 7.34
N ALA A 528 15.40 -30.85 7.50
CA ALA A 528 14.58 -32.05 7.46
C ALA A 528 13.48 -32.07 8.55
N ARG A 529 13.79 -31.67 9.78
CA ARG A 529 12.79 -31.55 10.87
C ARG A 529 11.72 -30.50 10.56
N ALA A 530 12.11 -29.35 9.98
CA ALA A 530 11.16 -28.32 9.57
C ALA A 530 10.22 -28.81 8.45
N ALA A 531 10.75 -29.56 7.47
CA ALA A 531 9.97 -30.19 6.42
C ALA A 531 9.02 -31.28 6.95
N ALA A 532 9.50 -32.13 7.85
CA ALA A 532 8.71 -33.20 8.46
C ALA A 532 7.50 -32.67 9.24
N ALA A 533 7.67 -31.53 9.94
CA ALA A 533 6.59 -30.85 10.67
C ALA A 533 5.66 -30.04 9.75
N SER A 534 5.98 -29.88 8.47
CA SER A 534 5.18 -29.08 7.53
C SER A 534 3.85 -29.76 7.19
N SER A 535 2.91 -28.95 6.65
CA SER A 535 1.60 -29.46 6.19
C SER A 535 1.72 -30.44 5.02
N ILE A 536 2.83 -30.48 4.30
CA ILE A 536 3.07 -31.47 3.24
C ILE A 536 3.32 -32.85 3.82
N VAL A 537 4.19 -32.96 4.83
CA VAL A 537 4.57 -34.25 5.43
C VAL A 537 3.68 -34.63 6.61
N GLY A 538 3.45 -33.70 7.55
CA GLY A 538 2.52 -33.83 8.65
C GLY A 538 2.94 -34.84 9.74
N MET A 539 4.25 -35.00 9.97
CA MET A 539 4.74 -35.82 11.08
C MET A 539 4.41 -35.16 12.42
N THR A 540 3.95 -35.95 13.37
CA THR A 540 3.54 -35.45 14.69
C THR A 540 4.72 -35.30 15.65
N ALA A 541 4.54 -34.49 16.70
CA ALA A 541 5.58 -34.24 17.71
C ALA A 541 6.06 -35.53 18.41
N SER A 542 5.22 -36.57 18.50
CA SER A 542 5.58 -37.88 19.08
C SER A 542 6.71 -38.58 18.31
N VAL A 543 6.73 -38.45 16.97
CA VAL A 543 7.78 -39.03 16.12
C VAL A 543 9.14 -38.37 16.37
N PHE A 544 9.11 -37.08 16.74
CA PHE A 544 10.34 -36.32 17.05
C PHE A 544 10.86 -36.60 18.49
N ALA A 545 9.99 -37.05 19.39
CA ALA A 545 10.36 -37.32 20.77
C ALA A 545 11.01 -38.72 20.92
N GLU A 546 10.72 -39.63 20.02
CA GLU A 546 11.32 -40.96 19.95
C GLU A 546 12.59 -40.89 19.11
N ALA A 547 13.72 -40.63 19.78
CA ALA A 547 15.02 -40.32 19.14
C ALA A 547 15.62 -41.46 18.28
N ASP A 548 15.01 -42.63 18.22
CA ASP A 548 15.48 -43.86 17.54
C ASP A 548 14.35 -44.51 16.75
N SER A 549 13.61 -43.75 15.94
CA SER A 549 12.46 -44.32 15.24
C SER A 549 12.79 -44.65 13.79
N ASP A 550 12.48 -45.88 13.39
CA ASP A 550 12.45 -46.35 11.98
C ASP A 550 11.67 -45.37 11.08
N ALA A 551 10.75 -44.61 11.66
CA ALA A 551 9.97 -43.58 10.97
C ALA A 551 10.81 -42.37 10.55
N TRP A 552 11.80 -41.94 11.35
CA TRP A 552 12.70 -40.84 11.00
C TRP A 552 13.69 -41.26 9.92
N ASP A 553 14.29 -42.44 10.04
CA ASP A 553 15.21 -42.98 9.04
C ASP A 553 14.51 -43.22 7.70
N GLY A 554 13.26 -43.73 7.76
CA GLY A 554 12.40 -43.85 6.61
C GLY A 554 12.12 -42.50 5.94
N PHE A 555 11.84 -41.43 6.73
CA PHE A 555 11.64 -40.10 6.20
C PHE A 555 12.90 -39.54 5.54
N MET A 556 14.08 -39.69 6.16
CA MET A 556 15.35 -39.23 5.58
C MET A 556 15.66 -39.96 4.27
N THR A 557 15.32 -41.24 4.16
CA THR A 557 15.43 -42.02 2.92
C THR A 557 14.49 -41.50 1.85
N ASP A 558 13.25 -41.12 2.21
CA ASP A 558 12.30 -40.51 1.28
C ASP A 558 12.79 -39.15 0.81
N VAL A 559 13.30 -38.27 1.70
CA VAL A 559 13.89 -36.97 1.32
C VAL A 559 15.02 -37.16 0.30
N ALA A 560 15.91 -38.12 0.50
CA ALA A 560 16.99 -38.41 -0.45
C ALA A 560 16.45 -38.86 -1.82
N ARG A 561 15.40 -39.68 -1.83
CA ARG A 561 14.73 -40.15 -3.05
C ARG A 561 14.02 -39.00 -3.79
N TRP A 562 13.26 -38.15 -3.10
CA TRP A 562 12.61 -36.98 -3.67
C TRP A 562 13.63 -35.95 -4.17
N THR A 563 14.77 -35.81 -3.50
CA THR A 563 15.90 -34.98 -3.98
C THR A 563 16.46 -35.50 -5.30
N ALA A 564 16.66 -36.79 -5.42
CA ALA A 564 17.09 -37.40 -6.67
C ALA A 564 16.07 -37.19 -7.80
N GLN A 565 14.78 -37.39 -7.48
CA GLN A 565 13.67 -37.16 -8.41
C GLN A 565 13.57 -35.69 -8.85
N TRP A 566 13.74 -34.72 -7.94
CA TRP A 566 13.78 -33.31 -8.31
C TRP A 566 14.84 -33.02 -9.37
N ARG A 567 16.03 -33.60 -9.21
CA ARG A 567 17.14 -33.39 -10.15
C ARG A 567 16.93 -34.04 -11.50
N THR A 568 16.13 -35.10 -11.59
CA THR A 568 15.90 -35.83 -12.85
C THR A 568 14.60 -35.45 -13.54
N ASP A 569 13.52 -35.28 -12.78
CA ASP A 569 12.16 -35.17 -13.30
C ASP A 569 11.53 -33.78 -12.98
N GLY A 570 12.24 -32.91 -12.25
CA GLY A 570 11.83 -31.56 -11.89
C GLY A 570 11.06 -31.46 -10.57
N VAL A 571 10.93 -30.21 -10.08
CA VAL A 571 10.33 -29.88 -8.78
C VAL A 571 8.88 -30.34 -8.67
N ALA A 572 8.09 -30.22 -9.74
CA ALA A 572 6.69 -30.60 -9.76
C ALA A 572 6.48 -32.10 -9.56
N ALA A 573 7.33 -32.93 -10.19
CA ALA A 573 7.27 -34.37 -10.04
C ALA A 573 7.60 -34.81 -8.60
N ALA A 574 8.66 -34.24 -8.00
CA ALA A 574 9.07 -34.55 -6.64
C ALA A 574 8.00 -34.17 -5.61
N LEU A 575 7.44 -32.95 -5.72
CA LEU A 575 6.36 -32.49 -4.82
C LEU A 575 5.09 -33.33 -4.93
N ARG A 576 4.64 -33.64 -6.16
CA ARG A 576 3.46 -34.49 -6.35
C ARG A 576 3.67 -35.91 -5.80
N THR A 577 4.84 -36.49 -6.00
CA THR A 577 5.17 -37.79 -5.43
C THR A 577 5.13 -37.77 -3.92
N ALA A 578 5.75 -36.78 -3.28
CA ALA A 578 5.72 -36.62 -1.83
C ALA A 578 4.29 -36.44 -1.30
N MET A 579 3.46 -35.62 -1.95
CA MET A 579 2.07 -35.41 -1.56
C MET A 579 1.22 -36.68 -1.63
N VAL A 580 1.43 -37.53 -2.64
CA VAL A 580 0.74 -38.82 -2.77
C VAL A 580 1.19 -39.78 -1.69
N GLU A 581 2.48 -39.95 -1.51
CA GLU A 581 3.04 -40.91 -0.53
C GLU A 581 2.73 -40.52 0.91
N ARG A 582 2.62 -39.23 1.20
CA ARG A 582 2.26 -38.71 2.52
C ARG A 582 0.75 -38.48 2.70
N THR A 583 -0.07 -38.89 1.74
CA THR A 583 -1.53 -38.68 1.76
C THR A 583 -1.94 -37.25 2.13
N THR A 584 -1.17 -36.29 1.65
CA THR A 584 -1.26 -34.85 2.02
C THR A 584 -2.66 -34.29 1.74
N ALA A 585 -3.21 -34.56 0.56
CA ALA A 585 -4.54 -34.07 0.19
C ALA A 585 -5.64 -34.63 1.12
N ALA A 586 -5.65 -35.93 1.40
CA ALA A 586 -6.65 -36.54 2.28
C ALA A 586 -6.58 -35.97 3.71
N ARG A 587 -5.36 -35.72 4.20
CA ARG A 587 -5.13 -35.17 5.53
C ARG A 587 -5.54 -33.69 5.60
N LEU A 588 -5.23 -32.90 4.58
CA LEU A 588 -5.61 -31.49 4.53
C LEU A 588 -7.13 -31.34 4.41
N LEU A 589 -7.80 -32.11 3.55
CA LEU A 589 -9.26 -32.07 3.38
C LEU A 589 -10.04 -32.40 4.67
N SER A 590 -9.41 -33.05 5.66
CA SER A 590 -10.02 -33.27 6.97
C SER A 590 -9.96 -32.03 7.89
N LEU A 591 -9.25 -30.99 7.49
CA LEU A 591 -9.08 -29.74 8.27
C LEU A 591 -10.03 -28.65 7.78
N GLN A 592 -10.34 -27.72 8.66
CA GLN A 592 -11.04 -26.50 8.30
C GLN A 592 -10.19 -25.71 7.29
N ARG A 593 -10.71 -25.35 6.13
CA ARG A 593 -9.99 -24.77 4.96
C ARG A 593 -9.13 -25.77 4.16
N GLY A 594 -9.39 -27.05 4.28
CA GLY A 594 -8.57 -28.08 3.63
C GLY A 594 -8.59 -28.02 2.10
N GLU A 595 -9.73 -27.69 1.48
CA GLU A 595 -9.86 -27.54 0.03
C GLU A 595 -8.95 -26.41 -0.48
N ARG A 596 -8.96 -25.26 0.18
CA ARG A 596 -8.08 -24.14 -0.14
C ARG A 596 -6.60 -24.50 -0.01
N ALA A 597 -6.24 -25.21 1.04
CA ALA A 597 -4.85 -25.64 1.24
C ALA A 597 -4.36 -26.56 0.11
N VAL A 598 -5.21 -27.48 -0.36
CA VAL A 598 -4.90 -28.35 -1.50
C VAL A 598 -4.80 -27.54 -2.80
N THR A 599 -5.72 -26.62 -3.05
CA THR A 599 -5.69 -25.73 -4.22
C THR A 599 -4.43 -24.88 -4.25
N ASN A 600 -4.04 -24.29 -3.10
CA ASN A 600 -2.81 -23.52 -2.96
C ASN A 600 -1.56 -24.36 -3.27
N LEU A 601 -1.49 -25.60 -2.77
CA LEU A 601 -0.36 -26.50 -3.07
C LEU A 601 -0.26 -26.82 -4.55
N VAL A 602 -1.39 -27.11 -5.21
CA VAL A 602 -1.42 -27.37 -6.66
C VAL A 602 -0.95 -26.16 -7.44
N HIS A 603 -1.42 -24.98 -7.09
CA HIS A 603 -1.03 -23.72 -7.72
C HIS A 603 0.47 -23.44 -7.51
N LEU A 604 0.99 -23.60 -6.28
CA LEU A 604 2.43 -23.45 -5.99
C LEU A 604 3.29 -24.39 -6.83
N ILE A 605 2.86 -25.63 -7.02
CA ILE A 605 3.57 -26.60 -7.88
C ILE A 605 3.62 -26.12 -9.33
N GLU A 606 2.54 -25.54 -9.85
CA GLU A 606 2.50 -25.00 -11.21
C GLU A 606 3.42 -23.78 -11.35
N VAL A 607 3.39 -22.85 -10.40
CA VAL A 607 4.28 -21.68 -10.37
C VAL A 607 5.75 -22.11 -10.35
N LEU A 608 6.11 -23.01 -9.44
CA LEU A 608 7.49 -23.51 -9.34
C LEU A 608 7.93 -24.25 -10.59
N HIS A 609 7.02 -24.99 -11.25
CA HIS A 609 7.32 -25.67 -12.51
C HIS A 609 7.65 -24.68 -13.63
N VAL A 610 6.91 -23.60 -13.73
CA VAL A 610 7.16 -22.52 -14.70
C VAL A 610 8.52 -21.86 -14.43
N GLU A 611 8.81 -21.52 -13.17
CA GLU A 611 10.10 -20.92 -12.80
C GLU A 611 11.30 -21.85 -13.04
N GLU A 612 11.13 -23.14 -12.81
CA GLU A 612 12.17 -24.12 -13.11
C GLU A 612 12.40 -24.30 -14.61
N THR A 613 11.32 -24.42 -15.40
CA THR A 613 11.41 -24.81 -16.82
C THR A 613 11.57 -23.62 -17.76
N VAL A 614 10.85 -22.50 -17.53
CA VAL A 614 10.87 -21.32 -18.40
C VAL A 614 11.99 -20.37 -17.98
N ALA A 615 12.12 -20.07 -16.69
CA ALA A 615 13.20 -19.22 -16.19
C ALA A 615 14.54 -19.97 -16.00
N GLY A 616 14.54 -21.31 -16.16
CA GLY A 616 15.75 -22.13 -16.12
C GLY A 616 16.43 -22.19 -14.74
N ARG A 617 15.68 -22.01 -13.66
CA ARG A 617 16.23 -21.98 -12.29
C ARG A 617 16.56 -23.38 -11.81
N GLY A 618 17.82 -23.62 -11.47
CA GLY A 618 18.20 -24.86 -10.75
C GLY A 618 17.70 -24.86 -9.30
N PRO A 619 17.81 -26.01 -8.58
CA PRO A 619 17.23 -26.19 -7.26
C PRO A 619 17.56 -25.11 -6.22
N ALA A 620 18.83 -24.69 -6.11
CA ALA A 620 19.24 -23.65 -5.17
C ALA A 620 18.65 -22.28 -5.55
N ALA A 621 18.70 -21.92 -6.83
CA ALA A 621 18.17 -20.64 -7.32
C ALA A 621 16.63 -20.59 -7.22
N LEU A 622 15.93 -21.73 -7.38
CA LEU A 622 14.49 -21.81 -7.22
C LEU A 622 14.07 -21.62 -5.76
N LEU A 623 14.82 -22.20 -4.82
CA LEU A 623 14.57 -22.01 -3.39
C LEU A 623 14.83 -20.55 -2.97
N GLU A 624 15.92 -19.95 -3.44
CA GLU A 624 16.25 -18.54 -3.17
C GLU A 624 15.19 -17.61 -3.76
N TRP A 625 14.75 -17.88 -4.99
CA TRP A 625 13.66 -17.12 -5.60
C TRP A 625 12.36 -17.23 -4.79
N LEU A 626 11.95 -18.42 -4.36
CA LEU A 626 10.74 -18.61 -3.56
C LEU A 626 10.82 -17.85 -2.22
N ALA A 627 11.95 -17.93 -1.54
CA ALA A 627 12.20 -17.20 -0.30
C ALA A 627 12.15 -15.68 -0.51
N ASP A 628 12.78 -15.18 -1.58
CA ASP A 628 12.80 -13.76 -1.92
C ASP A 628 11.39 -13.25 -2.26
N GLN A 629 10.63 -13.95 -3.11
CA GLN A 629 9.26 -13.58 -3.46
C GLN A 629 8.31 -13.57 -2.25
N ARG A 630 8.49 -14.47 -1.29
CA ARG A 630 7.70 -14.50 -0.06
C ARG A 630 8.01 -13.34 0.90
N HIS A 631 9.24 -12.85 0.92
CA HIS A 631 9.66 -11.74 1.79
C HIS A 631 9.40 -10.36 1.17
N ARG A 632 8.98 -10.29 -0.10
CA ARG A 632 8.73 -9.04 -0.83
C ARG A 632 7.29 -8.98 -1.38
N PRO A 633 6.31 -8.59 -0.57
CA PRO A 633 4.89 -8.62 -0.93
C PRO A 633 4.51 -7.64 -2.06
N ASP A 634 5.40 -6.71 -2.45
CA ASP A 634 5.10 -5.68 -3.45
C ASP A 634 5.23 -6.14 -4.91
N ARG A 635 5.58 -7.41 -5.16
CA ARG A 635 5.78 -8.00 -6.48
C ARG A 635 4.69 -9.00 -6.80
N ARG A 636 3.59 -8.54 -7.37
CA ARG A 636 2.48 -9.45 -7.73
C ARG A 636 2.31 -9.47 -9.24
N ALA A 637 2.79 -10.56 -9.87
CA ALA A 637 2.30 -10.94 -11.18
C ALA A 637 0.92 -11.58 -11.02
N ASP A 638 -0.03 -11.33 -11.93
CA ASP A 638 -1.39 -11.91 -11.94
C ASP A 638 -1.38 -13.45 -11.81
N ALA A 639 -0.31 -14.09 -12.28
CA ALA A 639 -0.08 -15.54 -12.17
C ALA A 639 0.10 -16.05 -10.73
N LEU A 640 0.39 -15.15 -9.77
CA LEU A 640 0.60 -15.48 -8.36
C LEU A 640 -0.64 -15.23 -7.49
N GLU A 641 -1.72 -14.69 -8.07
CA GLU A 641 -2.97 -14.48 -7.36
C GLU A 641 -3.57 -15.82 -6.91
N LEU A 642 -4.11 -15.83 -5.69
CA LEU A 642 -4.84 -16.98 -5.19
C LEU A 642 -6.02 -17.28 -6.09
N ARG A 643 -6.13 -18.53 -6.55
CA ARG A 643 -7.32 -18.99 -7.26
C ARG A 643 -8.50 -18.97 -6.32
N LEU A 644 -9.54 -18.23 -6.70
CA LEU A 644 -10.80 -18.21 -5.96
C LEU A 644 -11.39 -19.62 -5.97
N GLU A 645 -11.85 -20.08 -4.81
CA GLU A 645 -12.68 -21.29 -4.73
C GLU A 645 -13.92 -21.03 -5.60
N ASN A 646 -14.19 -21.92 -6.54
CA ASN A 646 -15.43 -21.94 -7.31
C ASN A 646 -16.57 -22.41 -6.40
N ASP A 647 -16.96 -21.58 -5.46
CA ASP A 647 -18.24 -21.73 -4.79
C ASP A 647 -19.27 -21.02 -5.68
N ALA A 648 -19.94 -21.78 -6.53
CA ALA A 648 -20.94 -21.27 -7.47
C ALA A 648 -22.12 -20.55 -6.79
N ASP A 649 -22.16 -20.54 -5.44
CA ASP A 649 -23.20 -19.95 -4.59
C ASP A 649 -22.66 -18.98 -3.51
N ALA A 650 -21.36 -18.61 -3.51
CA ALA A 650 -20.78 -17.63 -2.58
C ALA A 650 -20.93 -16.18 -3.08
#